data_b9f3a8fe7d82aabbfa7beab7959bc716
#
_entry.id   b9f3a8fe7d82aabbfa7beab7959bc716
#
_cell.length_a   1.000
_cell.length_b   1.000
_cell.length_c   1.000
_cell.angle_alpha   90.00
_cell.angle_beta   90.00
_cell.angle_gamma   90.00
#
_symmetry.space_group_name_H-M   'P 1'
#
loop_
_entity.id
_entity.type
_entity.pdbx_description
1 polymer ?
#
loop_
_entity_poly.entity_id
_entity_poly.type
_entity_poly.pdbx_seq_one_letter_code
_entity_poly.pdbx_strand_id
1 'polypeptide(L)'
;MRYDGRGENIFHFFFKDDITALVEKNNTGGRILADKNRINNLLSRQVMILDGAAGTELQKMGMPTGVCPELWCLENKKAISELHASYVSAGAELVYTCTFGANRFKLEQYGAQKDVYKINRELALIARRAAGTKTLVAGDIGPTGLFIEPFGSLPLEDAIKTFQEQARGLIDGGCDLIVIETMLDIQEARAALLAVKELGNIFTAVSMTYETDGHTLGGTPPAAALITLQSLGADVVGCNCSAGPEQMVDFIAGMRPLAKVPLLAKPNAGMPRLDGVQTVFDMDARTFARFSRKLVQAGASLVGGCCGTTPAHIEALAKAIGGKKPPRPRRTSVAALSSARGFVHLEQNKPLFIIGERINPTGKKALQQELLEGKLSIINQMAQEQEKQGASVLDVNVGQPGIDEVRTIKKVIGHLASSSRLPLVIDSSRVETIEAALRLYPGRMMINSISGEKEKLARLLPLAAKYGAMFILLPLADGDLPKTARKRRDIIKSVFREAQKFKLTKDDLVVDGLTMAVASDTEAAKETLATLEWCKNTFKSRTLLGLSNVSFGMPGRPWLNAAFMAMAQYAGLTMAIANPASVELTNVQKAADTLMGKDRAAINYINHFSEKSPEAPAAGPRDLTPEEKITAAILEGDRDNIASLCEALLKEGRPAGALVDEILIPAIVQVGDLYEKKVYFLPQLMAAAEAMKKALAYLDPFLKQKATAEKGKVVLATVRGDIHDIGKNIVALLLRNYGFNVIDLGRDVPDEVIVETARKEKPDVIGLSALMTTTMVNMKDVISLARATGLKTAFLVGGAVVTRAWAESIGASFAKDGVAAVKLVEQMLGGKTENK
;
A
#
# COMPACT_ATOMS: atom_id res chain seq x y z
N MET A 1 -0.59 -54.61 -16.13
CA MET A 1 0.22 -55.74 -16.61
C MET A 1 1.44 -55.20 -17.32
N ARG A 2 2.59 -55.67 -16.92
CA ARG A 2 3.99 -55.44 -17.36
C ARG A 2 4.61 -54.11 -16.93
N TYR A 3 5.32 -54.20 -15.81
CA TYR A 3 6.47 -53.36 -15.43
C TYR A 3 7.58 -53.58 -16.48
N ASP A 4 8.18 -52.46 -16.92
CA ASP A 4 9.56 -52.50 -17.42
C ASP A 4 10.39 -51.55 -16.57
N GLY A 5 11.34 -52.16 -15.88
CA GLY A 5 12.19 -51.47 -14.92
C GLY A 5 13.32 -50.72 -15.60
N ARG A 6 13.31 -49.42 -15.52
CA ARG A 6 14.50 -48.56 -15.43
C ARG A 6 14.10 -47.34 -14.65
N GLY A 7 14.42 -47.32 -13.36
CA GLY A 7 14.32 -46.13 -12.51
C GLY A 7 15.39 -45.13 -12.91
N GLU A 8 15.02 -44.12 -13.59
CA GLU A 8 15.79 -42.85 -13.66
C GLU A 8 14.85 -41.67 -13.62
N ASN A 9 15.20 -40.75 -12.74
CA ASN A 9 14.53 -39.51 -12.36
C ASN A 9 14.09 -38.63 -13.55
N ILE A 10 12.79 -38.57 -13.83
CA ILE A 10 12.19 -37.62 -14.81
C ILE A 10 11.93 -36.23 -14.21
N PHE A 11 12.22 -36.00 -12.94
CA PHE A 11 11.96 -34.68 -12.29
C PHE A 11 13.16 -33.71 -12.25
N HIS A 12 14.28 -34.02 -12.93
CA HIS A 12 15.48 -33.15 -12.90
C HIS A 12 15.68 -32.33 -14.18
N PHE A 13 14.80 -32.40 -15.17
CA PHE A 13 15.04 -31.84 -16.51
C PHE A 13 14.27 -30.54 -16.81
N PHE A 14 13.34 -30.09 -15.98
CA PHE A 14 12.52 -28.92 -16.32
C PHE A 14 12.92 -27.57 -15.67
N PHE A 15 13.93 -27.54 -14.80
CA PHE A 15 14.28 -26.30 -14.09
C PHE A 15 15.73 -25.81 -14.29
N LYS A 16 16.60 -26.58 -14.90
CA LYS A 16 18.01 -26.18 -15.10
C LYS A 16 18.32 -25.75 -16.53
N ASP A 17 17.69 -26.34 -17.51
CA ASP A 17 18.04 -26.12 -18.94
C ASP A 17 17.31 -24.92 -19.53
N ASP A 18 16.13 -24.54 -19.04
CA ASP A 18 15.42 -23.36 -19.54
C ASP A 18 16.01 -22.03 -19.07
N ILE A 19 16.62 -21.98 -17.88
CA ILE A 19 17.30 -20.76 -17.42
C ILE A 19 18.66 -20.59 -18.07
N THR A 20 19.38 -21.69 -18.36
CA THR A 20 20.69 -21.65 -19.04
C THR A 20 20.51 -21.41 -20.54
N ALA A 21 19.48 -21.96 -21.17
CA ALA A 21 19.16 -21.75 -22.58
C ALA A 21 18.60 -20.34 -22.89
N LEU A 22 17.96 -19.68 -21.94
CA LEU A 22 17.53 -18.28 -22.04
C LEU A 22 18.70 -17.29 -21.86
N VAL A 23 19.74 -17.68 -21.13
CA VAL A 23 20.96 -16.86 -20.97
C VAL A 23 21.90 -16.97 -22.17
N GLU A 24 21.89 -18.10 -22.91
CA GLU A 24 22.78 -18.28 -24.07
C GLU A 24 22.18 -17.85 -25.41
N LYS A 25 20.90 -17.52 -25.53
CA LYS A 25 20.25 -17.08 -26.78
C LYS A 25 20.14 -15.57 -26.99
N ASN A 26 20.61 -14.73 -26.09
CA ASN A 26 20.63 -13.27 -26.27
C ASN A 26 21.99 -12.74 -26.73
N ASN A 27 22.59 -13.37 -27.67
CA ASN A 27 23.77 -12.83 -28.35
C ASN A 27 23.37 -12.11 -29.64
N THR A 28 22.48 -11.11 -29.54
CA THR A 28 22.22 -10.13 -30.60
C THR A 28 22.36 -8.73 -30.06
N GLY A 29 23.59 -8.19 -30.07
CA GLY A 29 23.87 -6.75 -30.10
C GLY A 29 23.39 -5.85 -28.94
N GLY A 30 22.81 -6.38 -27.88
CA GLY A 30 22.34 -5.62 -26.71
C GLY A 30 23.44 -5.46 -25.66
N ARG A 31 23.73 -4.22 -25.28
CA ARG A 31 24.66 -3.86 -24.20
C ARG A 31 24.15 -4.49 -22.91
N ILE A 32 25.01 -5.21 -22.23
CA ILE A 32 24.76 -5.83 -20.92
C ILE A 32 24.34 -4.72 -19.95
N LEU A 33 23.19 -4.89 -19.24
CA LEU A 33 22.80 -4.10 -18.07
C LEU A 33 24.02 -3.85 -17.18
N ALA A 34 24.15 -2.65 -16.63
CA ALA A 34 25.26 -2.37 -15.72
C ALA A 34 25.24 -3.38 -14.57
N ASP A 35 26.37 -4.03 -14.32
CA ASP A 35 26.52 -4.94 -13.19
C ASP A 35 26.07 -4.21 -11.90
N LYS A 36 25.16 -4.80 -11.15
CA LYS A 36 24.72 -4.26 -9.82
C LYS A 36 25.90 -3.84 -8.94
N ASN A 37 27.01 -4.57 -9.00
CA ASN A 37 28.23 -4.25 -8.27
C ASN A 37 28.83 -2.92 -8.70
N ARG A 38 28.77 -2.57 -10.00
CA ARG A 38 29.24 -1.27 -10.50
C ARG A 38 28.43 -0.13 -9.90
N ILE A 39 27.10 -0.25 -9.88
CA ILE A 39 26.22 0.79 -9.33
C ILE A 39 26.39 0.89 -7.80
N ASN A 40 26.43 -0.24 -7.09
CA ASN A 40 26.69 -0.29 -5.66
C ASN A 40 28.04 0.33 -5.29
N ASN A 41 29.09 0.11 -6.09
CA ASN A 41 30.39 0.72 -5.88
C ASN A 41 30.35 2.25 -6.04
N LEU A 42 29.60 2.77 -7.00
CA LEU A 42 29.40 4.22 -7.17
C LEU A 42 28.67 4.80 -5.95
N LEU A 43 27.54 4.19 -5.56
CA LEU A 43 26.74 4.59 -4.40
C LEU A 43 27.50 4.48 -3.06
N SER A 44 28.53 3.66 -2.97
CA SER A 44 29.37 3.55 -1.77
C SER A 44 30.40 4.67 -1.62
N ARG A 45 30.76 5.34 -2.72
CA ARG A 45 31.84 6.34 -2.78
C ARG A 45 31.33 7.74 -2.55
N GLN A 46 30.23 8.12 -3.19
CA GLN A 46 29.69 9.47 -3.17
C GLN A 46 28.18 9.50 -3.29
N VAL A 47 27.58 10.61 -2.86
CA VAL A 47 26.18 10.91 -3.10
C VAL A 47 25.98 11.03 -4.61
N MET A 48 25.02 10.31 -5.16
CA MET A 48 24.70 10.32 -6.60
C MET A 48 23.76 11.46 -6.93
N ILE A 49 24.12 12.25 -7.93
CA ILE A 49 23.32 13.35 -8.45
C ILE A 49 22.41 12.82 -9.56
N LEU A 50 21.10 12.99 -9.35
CA LEU A 50 20.08 12.66 -10.36
C LEU A 50 19.72 13.90 -11.17
N ASP A 51 19.02 13.71 -12.28
CA ASP A 51 18.45 14.78 -13.08
C ASP A 51 17.31 15.56 -12.39
N GLY A 52 16.72 16.49 -13.12
CA GLY A 52 15.59 17.31 -12.71
C GLY A 52 14.30 16.95 -13.47
N ALA A 53 13.39 17.92 -13.52
CA ALA A 53 12.09 17.77 -14.16
C ALA A 53 12.19 17.56 -15.67
N ALA A 54 11.45 16.58 -16.19
CA ALA A 54 11.27 16.43 -17.63
C ALA A 54 10.04 17.23 -18.12
N GLY A 55 8.86 17.00 -17.56
CA GLY A 55 7.60 17.58 -18.05
C GLY A 55 7.61 19.11 -18.13
N THR A 56 7.96 19.79 -17.02
CA THR A 56 7.97 21.26 -16.99
C THR A 56 9.04 21.88 -17.92
N GLU A 57 10.17 21.18 -18.14
CA GLU A 57 11.20 21.67 -19.05
C GLU A 57 10.80 21.42 -20.51
N LEU A 58 10.19 20.27 -20.84
CA LEU A 58 9.67 20.00 -22.18
C LEU A 58 8.56 20.98 -22.57
N GLN A 59 7.69 21.38 -21.63
CA GLN A 59 6.70 22.44 -21.88
C GLN A 59 7.37 23.77 -22.24
N LYS A 60 8.45 24.16 -21.55
CA LYS A 60 9.24 25.36 -21.94
C LYS A 60 9.90 25.22 -23.30
N MET A 61 10.20 24.00 -23.74
CA MET A 61 10.75 23.70 -25.06
C MET A 61 9.69 23.57 -26.16
N GLY A 62 8.41 23.86 -25.84
CA GLY A 62 7.30 23.93 -26.78
C GLY A 62 6.37 22.72 -26.78
N MET A 63 6.44 21.81 -25.81
CA MET A 63 5.47 20.74 -25.66
C MET A 63 4.11 21.30 -25.23
N PRO A 64 3.04 21.10 -26.04
CA PRO A 64 1.72 21.57 -25.66
C PRO A 64 1.16 20.84 -24.43
N THR A 65 0.23 21.48 -23.75
CA THR A 65 -0.57 20.80 -22.71
C THR A 65 -1.56 19.82 -23.35
N GLY A 66 -1.82 18.70 -22.67
CA GLY A 66 -2.81 17.69 -23.12
C GLY A 66 -2.31 16.70 -24.18
N VAL A 67 -1.07 16.77 -24.61
CA VAL A 67 -0.46 15.74 -25.50
C VAL A 67 0.20 14.65 -24.66
N CYS A 68 0.39 13.47 -25.27
CA CYS A 68 1.20 12.41 -24.69
C CYS A 68 2.67 12.81 -24.71
N PRO A 69 3.33 13.02 -23.55
CA PRO A 69 4.73 13.45 -23.53
C PRO A 69 5.67 12.51 -24.25
N GLU A 70 5.45 11.21 -24.14
CA GLU A 70 6.31 10.18 -24.72
C GLU A 70 6.23 10.19 -26.25
N LEU A 71 5.03 10.32 -26.81
CA LEU A 71 4.85 10.43 -28.26
C LEU A 71 5.43 11.76 -28.78
N TRP A 72 5.19 12.85 -28.09
CA TRP A 72 5.78 14.15 -28.44
C TRP A 72 7.32 14.08 -28.43
N CYS A 73 7.93 13.43 -27.44
CA CYS A 73 9.38 13.26 -27.38
C CYS A 73 9.93 12.43 -28.56
N LEU A 74 9.19 11.42 -29.02
CA LEU A 74 9.59 10.63 -30.19
C LEU A 74 9.52 11.44 -31.51
N GLU A 75 8.57 12.37 -31.61
CA GLU A 75 8.45 13.30 -32.73
C GLU A 75 9.49 14.43 -32.66
N ASN A 76 9.83 14.86 -31.45
CA ASN A 76 10.76 15.98 -31.18
C ASN A 76 12.07 15.49 -30.57
N LYS A 77 12.73 14.50 -31.20
CA LYS A 77 13.97 13.84 -30.71
C LYS A 77 15.09 14.80 -30.35
N LYS A 78 15.16 15.95 -31.01
CA LYS A 78 16.18 16.98 -30.74
C LYS A 78 15.92 17.61 -29.37
N ALA A 79 14.70 18.00 -29.07
CA ALA A 79 14.32 18.62 -27.80
C ALA A 79 14.65 17.72 -26.60
N ILE A 80 14.22 16.43 -26.66
CA ILE A 80 14.51 15.49 -25.57
C ILE A 80 16.00 15.20 -25.44
N SER A 81 16.76 15.13 -26.55
CA SER A 81 18.22 14.94 -26.49
C SER A 81 18.93 16.15 -25.86
N GLU A 82 18.48 17.35 -26.17
CA GLU A 82 18.98 18.62 -25.58
C GLU A 82 18.69 18.68 -24.08
N LEU A 83 17.48 18.24 -23.66
CA LEU A 83 17.11 18.16 -22.24
C LEU A 83 18.06 17.23 -21.47
N HIS A 84 18.26 15.99 -21.95
CA HIS A 84 19.18 15.06 -21.29
C HIS A 84 20.62 15.63 -21.25
N ALA A 85 21.12 16.18 -22.36
CA ALA A 85 22.44 16.78 -22.41
C ALA A 85 22.60 17.95 -21.45
N SER A 86 21.55 18.77 -21.27
CA SER A 86 21.56 19.89 -20.33
C SER A 86 21.71 19.44 -18.87
N TYR A 87 21.02 18.39 -18.47
CA TYR A 87 21.17 17.80 -17.13
C TYR A 87 22.53 17.14 -16.91
N VAL A 88 23.04 16.42 -17.92
CA VAL A 88 24.42 15.88 -17.87
C VAL A 88 25.44 17.00 -17.70
N SER A 89 25.30 18.10 -18.47
CA SER A 89 26.18 19.29 -18.36
C SER A 89 26.05 19.99 -16.99
N ALA A 90 24.88 19.94 -16.38
CA ALA A 90 24.62 20.45 -15.04
C ALA A 90 25.22 19.58 -13.92
N GLY A 91 25.76 18.40 -14.26
CA GLY A 91 26.43 17.50 -13.31
C GLY A 91 25.57 16.33 -12.85
N ALA A 92 24.48 15.99 -13.54
CA ALA A 92 23.72 14.78 -13.27
C ALA A 92 24.58 13.54 -13.62
N GLU A 93 24.66 12.61 -12.71
CA GLU A 93 25.36 11.31 -12.87
C GLU A 93 24.44 10.20 -13.32
N LEU A 94 23.11 10.44 -13.22
CA LEU A 94 22.05 9.57 -13.67
C LEU A 94 20.91 10.40 -14.26
N VAL A 95 20.44 10.05 -15.47
CA VAL A 95 19.30 10.65 -16.17
C VAL A 95 18.20 9.63 -16.40
N TYR A 96 16.95 10.07 -16.36
CA TYR A 96 15.76 9.25 -16.57
C TYR A 96 15.33 9.29 -18.04
N THR A 97 14.71 8.22 -18.55
CA THR A 97 14.37 8.06 -19.97
C THR A 97 13.18 8.88 -20.46
N CYS A 98 12.48 9.62 -19.60
CA CYS A 98 11.22 10.30 -19.91
C CYS A 98 10.15 9.33 -20.44
N THR A 99 10.00 8.20 -19.80
CA THR A 99 9.02 7.15 -20.13
C THR A 99 8.00 6.93 -19.02
N PHE A 100 7.81 7.94 -18.17
CA PHE A 100 6.95 7.91 -17.00
C PHE A 100 5.55 7.37 -17.29
N GLY A 101 4.88 7.86 -18.34
CA GLY A 101 3.56 7.45 -18.75
C GLY A 101 3.53 6.36 -19.84
N ALA A 102 4.69 5.78 -20.22
CA ALA A 102 4.78 4.85 -21.34
C ALA A 102 4.29 3.43 -21.04
N ASN A 103 3.30 3.26 -20.19
CA ASN A 103 2.63 1.99 -19.95
C ASN A 103 1.34 1.86 -20.80
N ARG A 104 0.84 0.63 -20.92
CA ARG A 104 -0.31 0.29 -21.78
C ARG A 104 -1.55 1.15 -21.48
N PHE A 105 -1.89 1.34 -20.22
CA PHE A 105 -3.11 2.06 -19.80
C PHE A 105 -3.04 3.56 -20.08
N LYS A 106 -1.87 4.17 -19.88
CA LYS A 106 -1.67 5.59 -20.20
C LYS A 106 -1.62 5.81 -21.70
N LEU A 107 -0.92 4.96 -22.45
CA LEU A 107 -0.82 5.06 -23.90
C LEU A 107 -2.13 4.74 -24.62
N GLU A 108 -3.04 3.96 -24.02
CA GLU A 108 -4.36 3.68 -24.55
C GLU A 108 -5.19 4.95 -24.75
N GLN A 109 -5.05 5.94 -23.86
CA GLN A 109 -5.73 7.24 -23.96
C GLN A 109 -5.37 8.00 -25.27
N TYR A 110 -4.25 7.62 -25.88
CA TYR A 110 -3.73 8.23 -27.12
C TYR A 110 -3.69 7.24 -28.28
N GLY A 111 -4.32 6.06 -28.15
CA GLY A 111 -4.35 5.03 -29.19
C GLY A 111 -3.02 4.30 -29.43
N ALA A 112 -2.02 4.47 -28.55
CA ALA A 112 -0.67 3.95 -28.72
C ALA A 112 -0.34 2.70 -27.84
N GLN A 113 -1.36 2.06 -27.23
CA GLN A 113 -1.19 0.92 -26.34
C GLN A 113 -0.54 -0.32 -26.97
N LYS A 114 -0.44 -0.39 -28.29
CA LYS A 114 0.23 -1.48 -29.01
C LYS A 114 1.74 -1.26 -29.19
N ASP A 115 2.20 -0.03 -28.97
CA ASP A 115 3.57 0.38 -29.21
C ASP A 115 4.38 0.55 -27.90
N VAL A 116 3.86 0.10 -26.75
CA VAL A 116 4.53 0.23 -25.43
C VAL A 116 6.00 -0.14 -25.49
N TYR A 117 6.32 -1.34 -25.92
CA TYR A 117 7.70 -1.82 -26.03
C TYR A 117 8.57 -0.91 -26.91
N LYS A 118 8.08 -0.54 -28.10
CA LYS A 118 8.79 0.29 -29.07
C LYS A 118 9.07 1.69 -28.54
N ILE A 119 8.04 2.34 -27.95
CA ILE A 119 8.14 3.69 -27.39
C ILE A 119 9.21 3.71 -26.28
N ASN A 120 9.14 2.79 -25.33
CA ASN A 120 10.10 2.70 -24.24
C ASN A 120 11.52 2.45 -24.74
N ARG A 121 11.70 1.53 -25.69
CA ARG A 121 13.00 1.22 -26.25
C ARG A 121 13.63 2.42 -26.99
N GLU A 122 12.86 3.11 -27.82
CA GLU A 122 13.36 4.26 -28.59
C GLU A 122 13.73 5.45 -27.68
N LEU A 123 12.90 5.76 -26.66
CA LEU A 123 13.21 6.83 -25.70
C LEU A 123 14.45 6.48 -24.87
N ALA A 124 14.59 5.24 -24.45
CA ALA A 124 15.80 4.78 -23.73
C ALA A 124 17.06 4.91 -24.61
N LEU A 125 16.97 4.57 -25.92
CA LEU A 125 18.08 4.78 -26.87
C LEU A 125 18.45 6.25 -27.05
N ILE A 126 17.47 7.15 -27.06
CA ILE A 126 17.72 8.61 -27.14
C ILE A 126 18.45 9.08 -25.87
N ALA A 127 17.94 8.71 -24.69
CA ALA A 127 18.58 9.05 -23.41
C ALA A 127 20.02 8.51 -23.34
N ARG A 128 20.24 7.26 -23.74
CA ARG A 128 21.58 6.64 -23.77
C ARG A 128 22.56 7.39 -24.68
N ARG A 129 22.11 7.82 -25.85
CA ARG A 129 22.96 8.59 -26.78
C ARG A 129 23.34 9.96 -26.20
N ALA A 130 22.37 10.65 -25.59
CA ALA A 130 22.60 11.96 -24.99
C ALA A 130 23.48 11.88 -23.73
N ALA A 131 23.28 10.85 -22.90
CA ALA A 131 24.04 10.62 -21.66
C ALA A 131 25.49 10.16 -21.90
N GLY A 132 25.79 9.62 -23.05
CA GLY A 132 27.12 9.07 -23.38
C GLY A 132 27.46 7.84 -22.53
N THR A 133 28.76 7.61 -22.26
CA THR A 133 29.22 6.39 -21.58
C THR A 133 29.46 6.55 -20.08
N LYS A 134 29.55 7.80 -19.59
CA LYS A 134 29.90 8.09 -18.19
C LYS A 134 28.67 8.20 -17.30
N THR A 135 27.60 8.81 -17.79
CA THR A 135 26.34 9.02 -17.05
C THR A 135 25.46 7.78 -17.14
N LEU A 136 24.88 7.37 -16.04
CA LEU A 136 23.93 6.27 -15.99
C LEU A 136 22.59 6.68 -16.61
N VAL A 137 21.87 5.72 -17.19
CA VAL A 137 20.51 5.90 -17.70
C VAL A 137 19.57 4.99 -16.94
N ALA A 138 18.57 5.58 -16.30
CA ALA A 138 17.50 4.87 -15.61
C ALA A 138 16.27 4.77 -16.50
N GLY A 139 15.81 3.55 -16.72
CA GLY A 139 14.50 3.30 -17.32
C GLY A 139 13.41 3.74 -16.34
N ASP A 140 12.63 4.73 -16.72
CA ASP A 140 11.66 5.40 -15.87
C ASP A 140 10.29 4.76 -16.02
N ILE A 141 9.70 4.29 -14.91
CA ILE A 141 8.39 3.65 -14.81
C ILE A 141 7.54 4.41 -13.80
N GLY A 142 6.48 5.07 -14.27
CA GLY A 142 5.46 5.72 -13.46
C GLY A 142 4.22 4.84 -13.24
N PRO A 143 3.23 5.32 -12.46
CA PRO A 143 2.01 4.59 -12.15
C PRO A 143 1.11 4.41 -13.38
N THR A 144 0.29 3.36 -13.35
CA THR A 144 -0.72 3.09 -14.39
C THR A 144 -1.84 4.12 -14.40
N GLY A 145 -2.10 4.75 -13.25
CA GLY A 145 -3.25 5.61 -13.03
C GLY A 145 -4.51 4.83 -12.65
N LEU A 146 -4.39 3.52 -12.42
CA LEU A 146 -5.47 2.65 -11.98
C LEU A 146 -5.14 2.08 -10.60
N PHE A 147 -6.17 1.86 -9.78
CA PHE A 147 -6.00 1.14 -8.53
C PHE A 147 -6.07 -0.37 -8.77
N ILE A 148 -5.18 -1.10 -8.08
CA ILE A 148 -5.16 -2.56 -8.08
C ILE A 148 -6.28 -3.09 -7.17
N GLU A 149 -6.83 -4.26 -7.52
CA GLU A 149 -7.80 -4.97 -6.69
C GLU A 149 -7.29 -5.16 -5.24
N PRO A 150 -8.14 -5.00 -4.22
CA PRO A 150 -9.60 -4.85 -4.26
C PRO A 150 -10.10 -3.39 -4.38
N PHE A 151 -9.23 -2.39 -4.41
CA PHE A 151 -9.60 -0.97 -4.43
C PHE A 151 -10.00 -0.46 -5.80
N GLY A 152 -9.43 -1.03 -6.83
CA GLY A 152 -9.75 -0.74 -8.22
C GLY A 152 -10.14 -1.97 -8.99
N SER A 153 -10.15 -1.83 -10.31
CA SER A 153 -10.51 -2.92 -11.24
C SER A 153 -9.31 -3.63 -11.86
N LEU A 154 -8.07 -3.22 -11.54
CA LEU A 154 -6.88 -3.78 -12.15
C LEU A 154 -6.40 -5.02 -11.35
N PRO A 155 -6.44 -6.24 -11.92
CA PRO A 155 -5.86 -7.41 -11.29
C PRO A 155 -4.35 -7.26 -11.11
N LEU A 156 -3.82 -7.72 -9.97
CA LEU A 156 -2.37 -7.64 -9.69
C LEU A 156 -1.50 -8.24 -10.80
N GLU A 157 -1.91 -9.40 -11.35
CA GLU A 157 -1.14 -10.08 -12.39
C GLU A 157 -1.13 -9.29 -13.72
N ASP A 158 -2.19 -8.55 -14.02
CA ASP A 158 -2.25 -7.72 -15.22
C ASP A 158 -1.43 -6.43 -15.05
N ALA A 159 -1.40 -5.87 -13.84
CA ALA A 159 -0.46 -4.79 -13.51
C ALA A 159 1.00 -5.25 -13.68
N ILE A 160 1.36 -6.44 -13.15
CA ILE A 160 2.70 -7.02 -13.31
C ILE A 160 3.06 -7.18 -14.79
N LYS A 161 2.18 -7.75 -15.62
CA LYS A 161 2.41 -7.90 -17.07
C LYS A 161 2.61 -6.56 -17.77
N THR A 162 1.82 -5.55 -17.40
CA THR A 162 1.92 -4.19 -17.94
C THR A 162 3.29 -3.59 -17.66
N PHE A 163 3.77 -3.67 -16.42
CA PHE A 163 5.11 -3.19 -16.08
C PHE A 163 6.23 -4.03 -16.66
N GLN A 164 6.03 -5.34 -16.86
CA GLN A 164 6.99 -6.19 -17.57
C GLN A 164 7.16 -5.78 -19.03
N GLU A 165 6.07 -5.44 -19.71
CA GLU A 165 6.11 -4.98 -21.12
C GLU A 165 6.92 -3.68 -21.24
N GLN A 166 6.67 -2.71 -20.36
CA GLN A 166 7.41 -1.45 -20.28
C GLN A 166 8.88 -1.69 -19.96
N ALA A 167 9.18 -2.45 -18.91
CA ALA A 167 10.55 -2.72 -18.47
C ALA A 167 11.39 -3.43 -19.53
N ARG A 168 10.82 -4.37 -20.30
CA ARG A 168 11.53 -5.02 -21.42
C ARG A 168 11.99 -4.01 -22.46
N GLY A 169 11.13 -3.09 -22.89
CA GLY A 169 11.50 -2.04 -23.82
C GLY A 169 12.66 -1.19 -23.30
N LEU A 170 12.61 -0.77 -22.02
CA LEU A 170 13.65 0.02 -21.36
C LEU A 170 15.01 -0.73 -21.30
N ILE A 171 14.98 -1.99 -20.91
CA ILE A 171 16.18 -2.84 -20.83
C ILE A 171 16.81 -2.98 -22.20
N ASP A 172 16.02 -3.33 -23.23
CA ASP A 172 16.51 -3.52 -24.61
C ASP A 172 16.92 -2.19 -25.27
N GLY A 173 16.44 -1.05 -24.73
CA GLY A 173 16.88 0.30 -25.08
C GLY A 173 18.21 0.72 -24.44
N GLY A 174 18.81 -0.13 -23.59
CA GLY A 174 20.14 0.07 -23.02
C GLY A 174 20.18 0.90 -21.75
N CYS A 175 19.14 0.83 -20.92
CA CYS A 175 19.16 1.38 -19.57
C CYS A 175 20.15 0.62 -18.67
N ASP A 176 20.78 1.32 -17.73
CA ASP A 176 21.69 0.72 -16.75
C ASP A 176 20.92 0.13 -15.55
N LEU A 177 19.78 0.71 -15.20
CA LEU A 177 18.91 0.35 -14.09
C LEU A 177 17.46 0.75 -14.39
N ILE A 178 16.54 0.30 -13.56
CA ILE A 178 15.13 0.71 -13.60
C ILE A 178 14.82 1.57 -12.38
N VAL A 179 14.08 2.65 -12.59
CA VAL A 179 13.48 3.47 -11.54
C VAL A 179 11.96 3.36 -11.67
N ILE A 180 11.32 3.02 -10.58
CA ILE A 180 9.88 3.02 -10.37
C ILE A 180 9.59 4.24 -9.52
N GLU A 181 8.95 5.28 -10.10
CA GLU A 181 8.79 6.54 -9.37
C GLU A 181 7.34 7.02 -9.27
N THR A 182 7.11 7.93 -8.32
CA THR A 182 5.83 8.62 -8.11
C THR A 182 4.68 7.65 -7.79
N MET A 183 4.98 6.55 -7.09
CA MET A 183 3.97 5.58 -6.74
C MET A 183 3.12 6.08 -5.56
N LEU A 184 1.81 6.10 -5.76
CA LEU A 184 0.80 6.56 -4.80
C LEU A 184 0.23 5.42 -3.95
N ASP A 185 0.40 4.19 -4.43
CA ASP A 185 -0.08 2.96 -3.81
C ASP A 185 1.04 1.94 -3.66
N ILE A 186 1.16 1.36 -2.45
CA ILE A 186 2.21 0.38 -2.16
C ILE A 186 2.04 -0.92 -2.94
N GLN A 187 0.81 -1.31 -3.27
CA GLN A 187 0.55 -2.52 -4.03
C GLN A 187 0.96 -2.35 -5.49
N GLU A 188 0.76 -1.16 -6.06
CA GLU A 188 1.22 -0.83 -7.40
C GLU A 188 2.75 -0.79 -7.46
N ALA A 189 3.40 -0.17 -6.47
CA ALA A 189 4.86 -0.18 -6.35
C ALA A 189 5.43 -1.60 -6.25
N ARG A 190 4.75 -2.50 -5.50
CA ARG A 190 5.11 -3.92 -5.42
C ARG A 190 4.91 -4.65 -6.75
N ALA A 191 3.81 -4.38 -7.45
CA ALA A 191 3.54 -4.97 -8.77
C ALA A 191 4.65 -4.61 -9.76
N ALA A 192 5.03 -3.34 -9.83
CA ALA A 192 6.12 -2.87 -10.68
C ALA A 192 7.47 -3.47 -10.29
N LEU A 193 7.78 -3.56 -8.98
CA LEU A 193 9.01 -4.17 -8.50
C LEU A 193 9.06 -5.68 -8.80
N LEU A 194 7.96 -6.41 -8.58
CA LEU A 194 7.85 -7.84 -8.93
C LEU A 194 8.03 -8.04 -10.44
N ALA A 195 7.43 -7.18 -11.26
CA ALA A 195 7.57 -7.22 -12.71
C ALA A 195 9.04 -7.15 -13.16
N VAL A 196 9.80 -6.20 -12.61
CA VAL A 196 11.22 -6.05 -12.92
C VAL A 196 12.05 -7.22 -12.40
N LYS A 197 11.78 -7.70 -11.19
CA LYS A 197 12.51 -8.83 -10.59
C LYS A 197 12.27 -10.15 -11.31
N GLU A 198 11.08 -10.36 -11.85
CA GLU A 198 10.76 -11.54 -12.65
C GLU A 198 11.44 -11.52 -14.04
N LEU A 199 11.90 -10.36 -14.51
CA LEU A 199 12.73 -10.24 -15.72
C LEU A 199 14.21 -10.52 -15.48
N GLY A 200 14.68 -10.47 -14.23
CA GLY A 200 16.06 -10.80 -13.90
C GLY A 200 16.63 -10.03 -12.72
N ASN A 201 17.94 -10.15 -12.52
CA ASN A 201 18.65 -9.46 -11.44
C ASN A 201 19.02 -8.01 -11.83
N ILE A 202 18.01 -7.18 -12.05
CA ILE A 202 18.13 -5.79 -12.48
C ILE A 202 18.22 -4.88 -11.26
N PHE A 203 19.16 -3.89 -11.29
CA PHE A 203 19.20 -2.86 -10.24
C PHE A 203 17.94 -2.01 -10.31
N THR A 204 17.20 -1.94 -9.22
CA THR A 204 15.89 -1.30 -9.19
C THR A 204 15.79 -0.33 -8.03
N ALA A 205 15.54 0.94 -8.34
CA ALA A 205 15.17 1.97 -7.37
C ALA A 205 13.66 2.14 -7.36
N VAL A 206 13.07 2.32 -6.18
CA VAL A 206 11.63 2.56 -6.03
C VAL A 206 11.40 3.79 -5.17
N SER A 207 10.60 4.74 -5.65
CA SER A 207 10.20 5.91 -4.88
C SER A 207 8.68 6.06 -4.81
N MET A 208 8.23 6.35 -3.60
CA MET A 208 6.83 6.62 -3.30
C MET A 208 6.58 8.13 -3.28
N THR A 209 5.34 8.51 -3.43
CA THR A 209 4.89 9.90 -3.28
C THR A 209 4.03 10.01 -2.03
N TYR A 210 4.41 10.95 -1.17
CA TYR A 210 3.73 11.20 0.11
C TYR A 210 3.07 12.58 0.10
N GLU A 211 1.86 12.64 0.65
CA GLU A 211 1.16 13.89 0.94
C GLU A 211 1.87 14.65 2.08
N THR A 212 1.42 15.87 2.35
CA THR A 212 2.02 16.73 3.39
C THR A 212 1.93 16.14 4.80
N ASP A 213 0.99 15.22 5.03
CA ASP A 213 0.83 14.48 6.29
C ASP A 213 1.79 13.28 6.44
N GLY A 214 2.64 13.05 5.45
CA GLY A 214 3.61 11.96 5.44
C GLY A 214 3.06 10.59 5.08
N HIS A 215 1.87 10.50 4.47
CA HIS A 215 1.30 9.24 3.99
C HIS A 215 1.10 9.28 2.48
N THR A 216 1.14 8.13 1.84
CA THR A 216 0.67 8.02 0.46
C THR A 216 -0.84 8.17 0.41
N LEU A 217 -1.41 8.36 -0.78
CA LEU A 217 -2.86 8.40 -0.98
C LEU A 217 -3.59 7.16 -0.40
N GLY A 218 -2.93 6.00 -0.43
CA GLY A 218 -3.41 4.75 0.18
C GLY A 218 -3.19 4.64 1.69
N GLY A 219 -2.58 5.64 2.33
CA GLY A 219 -2.32 5.67 3.77
C GLY A 219 -1.01 5.00 4.20
N THR A 220 -0.09 4.74 3.28
CA THR A 220 1.19 4.08 3.60
C THR A 220 2.21 5.08 4.12
N PRO A 221 2.72 4.92 5.37
CA PRO A 221 3.80 5.77 5.88
C PRO A 221 5.17 5.37 5.31
N PRO A 222 6.15 6.29 5.26
CA PRO A 222 7.48 6.05 4.68
C PRO A 222 8.21 4.82 5.21
N ALA A 223 8.12 4.57 6.52
CA ALA A 223 8.76 3.41 7.15
C ALA A 223 8.14 2.08 6.71
N ALA A 224 6.81 1.99 6.56
CA ALA A 224 6.14 0.78 6.07
C ALA A 224 6.49 0.50 4.61
N ALA A 225 6.48 1.53 3.75
CA ALA A 225 6.91 1.42 2.36
C ALA A 225 8.36 0.95 2.25
N LEU A 226 9.26 1.55 3.02
CA LEU A 226 10.67 1.13 3.07
C LEU A 226 10.80 -0.35 3.45
N ILE A 227 10.18 -0.79 4.56
CA ILE A 227 10.25 -2.18 5.02
C ILE A 227 9.75 -3.13 3.93
N THR A 228 8.61 -2.82 3.32
CA THR A 228 8.00 -3.61 2.25
C THR A 228 8.93 -3.74 1.04
N LEU A 229 9.35 -2.61 0.48
CA LEU A 229 10.08 -2.56 -0.79
C LEU A 229 11.52 -3.07 -0.68
N GLN A 230 12.27 -2.68 0.37
CA GLN A 230 13.62 -3.20 0.57
C GLN A 230 13.65 -4.70 0.86
N SER A 231 12.62 -5.24 1.54
CA SER A 231 12.52 -6.68 1.81
C SER A 231 12.16 -7.45 0.55
N LEU A 232 11.30 -6.90 -0.30
CA LEU A 232 10.98 -7.45 -1.62
C LEU A 232 12.17 -7.36 -2.59
N GLY A 233 13.23 -6.61 -2.25
CA GLY A 233 14.52 -6.58 -2.95
C GLY A 233 14.70 -5.38 -3.86
N ALA A 234 14.07 -4.23 -3.58
CA ALA A 234 14.50 -2.96 -4.14
C ALA A 234 15.94 -2.66 -3.70
N ASP A 235 16.78 -2.19 -4.62
CA ASP A 235 18.17 -1.84 -4.35
C ASP A 235 18.31 -0.42 -3.77
N VAL A 236 17.33 0.43 -4.02
CA VAL A 236 17.18 1.80 -3.48
C VAL A 236 15.70 2.02 -3.19
N VAL A 237 15.38 2.68 -2.07
CA VAL A 237 14.01 3.11 -1.75
C VAL A 237 14.02 4.59 -1.40
N GLY A 238 12.95 5.31 -1.76
CA GLY A 238 12.89 6.72 -1.45
C GLY A 238 11.55 7.38 -1.68
N CYS A 239 11.62 8.69 -1.94
CA CYS A 239 10.44 9.50 -2.21
C CYS A 239 10.72 10.57 -3.26
N ASN A 240 9.68 10.90 -4.03
CA ASN A 240 9.73 11.97 -5.02
C ASN A 240 8.37 12.65 -5.16
N CYS A 241 8.36 13.82 -5.77
CA CYS A 241 7.15 14.60 -6.08
C CYS A 241 6.29 14.99 -4.86
N SER A 242 5.11 15.55 -5.06
CA SER A 242 4.09 16.06 -4.12
C SER A 242 4.57 16.97 -3.00
N ALA A 243 5.76 16.78 -2.46
CA ALA A 243 6.32 17.58 -1.37
C ALA A 243 7.51 18.41 -1.84
N GLY A 244 7.69 19.56 -1.19
CA GLY A 244 8.94 20.33 -1.28
C GLY A 244 10.07 19.64 -0.51
N PRO A 245 11.29 20.14 -0.65
CA PRO A 245 12.45 19.53 0.01
C PRO A 245 12.39 19.62 1.54
N GLU A 246 11.60 20.50 2.12
CA GLU A 246 11.46 20.66 3.59
C GLU A 246 10.79 19.42 4.20
N GLN A 247 9.60 19.06 3.73
CA GLN A 247 8.87 17.89 4.22
C GLN A 247 9.61 16.58 3.92
N MET A 248 10.28 16.54 2.75
CA MET A 248 11.00 15.34 2.35
C MET A 248 12.19 15.01 3.26
N VAL A 249 12.78 16.03 3.93
CA VAL A 249 13.82 15.80 4.96
C VAL A 249 13.28 14.90 6.09
N ASP A 250 12.06 15.14 6.55
CA ASP A 250 11.44 14.37 7.63
C ASP A 250 11.11 12.94 7.18
N PHE A 251 10.65 12.75 5.94
CA PHE A 251 10.39 11.43 5.37
C PHE A 251 11.67 10.59 5.31
N ILE A 252 12.75 11.15 4.81
CA ILE A 252 14.08 10.48 4.75
C ILE A 252 14.61 10.20 6.16
N ALA A 253 14.50 11.15 7.08
CA ALA A 253 14.92 10.96 8.47
C ALA A 253 14.14 9.83 9.17
N GLY A 254 12.83 9.72 8.91
CA GLY A 254 11.99 8.64 9.43
C GLY A 254 12.34 7.26 8.86
N MET A 255 12.77 7.19 7.59
CA MET A 255 13.21 5.95 6.95
C MET A 255 14.60 5.49 7.43
N ARG A 256 15.53 6.43 7.67
CA ARG A 256 16.94 6.15 7.92
C ARG A 256 17.22 5.07 8.99
N PRO A 257 16.56 5.05 10.16
CA PRO A 257 16.82 4.04 11.19
C PRO A 257 16.56 2.60 10.74
N LEU A 258 15.71 2.41 9.72
CA LEU A 258 15.25 1.12 9.23
C LEU A 258 15.84 0.77 7.85
N ALA A 259 16.59 1.69 7.23
CA ALA A 259 17.11 1.52 5.88
C ALA A 259 18.32 0.59 5.82
N LYS A 260 18.20 -0.53 5.11
CA LYS A 260 19.32 -1.41 4.72
C LYS A 260 19.81 -1.16 3.29
N VAL A 261 19.07 -0.34 2.54
CA VAL A 261 19.39 0.11 1.18
C VAL A 261 19.63 1.62 1.17
N PRO A 262 20.36 2.18 0.18
CA PRO A 262 20.46 3.61 0.00
C PRO A 262 19.09 4.27 -0.14
N LEU A 263 18.95 5.52 0.34
CA LEU A 263 17.72 6.28 0.23
C LEU A 263 17.80 7.32 -0.90
N LEU A 264 16.69 7.50 -1.62
CA LEU A 264 16.52 8.43 -2.74
C LEU A 264 15.58 9.57 -2.34
N ALA A 265 15.92 10.82 -2.74
CA ALA A 265 15.07 11.99 -2.59
C ALA A 265 15.08 12.85 -3.86
N LYS A 266 13.90 13.02 -4.51
CA LYS A 266 13.70 13.92 -5.66
C LYS A 266 12.53 14.89 -5.38
N PRO A 267 12.75 15.95 -4.57
CA PRO A 267 11.70 16.92 -4.27
C PRO A 267 11.37 17.83 -5.45
N ASN A 268 10.19 18.44 -5.42
CA ASN A 268 9.82 19.55 -6.29
C ASN A 268 10.62 20.82 -5.94
N ALA A 269 10.67 21.78 -6.86
CA ALA A 269 11.24 23.11 -6.59
C ALA A 269 10.29 23.97 -5.73
N GLY A 270 9.95 23.50 -4.54
CA GLY A 270 8.92 24.04 -3.67
C GLY A 270 7.55 23.40 -3.93
N MET A 271 6.52 23.98 -3.31
CA MET A 271 5.14 23.53 -3.53
C MET A 271 4.58 24.14 -4.81
N PRO A 272 3.77 23.40 -5.59
CA PRO A 272 3.14 23.95 -6.79
C PRO A 272 2.18 25.08 -6.43
N ARG A 273 2.24 26.18 -7.18
CA ARG A 273 1.30 27.30 -7.12
C ARG A 273 0.74 27.57 -8.51
N LEU A 274 -0.54 27.88 -8.56
CA LEU A 274 -1.16 28.31 -9.81
C LEU A 274 -0.89 29.81 -10.04
N ASP A 275 -0.38 30.15 -11.21
CA ASP A 275 -0.26 31.52 -11.71
C ASP A 275 -1.03 31.59 -13.04
N GLY A 276 -2.24 32.08 -12.98
CA GLY A 276 -3.18 31.99 -14.09
C GLY A 276 -3.52 30.53 -14.41
N VAL A 277 -3.14 30.07 -15.60
CA VAL A 277 -3.36 28.68 -16.08
C VAL A 277 -2.11 27.80 -15.95
N GLN A 278 -1.01 28.35 -15.48
CA GLN A 278 0.26 27.62 -15.39
C GLN A 278 0.58 27.21 -13.95
N THR A 279 1.04 25.98 -13.78
CA THR A 279 1.63 25.55 -12.52
C THR A 279 3.06 26.06 -12.45
N VAL A 280 3.35 26.92 -11.47
CA VAL A 280 4.66 27.47 -11.19
C VAL A 280 5.25 26.94 -9.89
N PHE A 281 6.57 26.92 -9.82
CA PHE A 281 7.32 26.48 -8.65
C PHE A 281 8.28 27.62 -8.27
N ASP A 282 8.21 28.08 -7.01
CA ASP A 282 8.82 29.33 -6.58
C ASP A 282 10.23 29.19 -5.97
N MET A 283 10.69 27.96 -5.74
CA MET A 283 11.99 27.77 -5.09
C MET A 283 13.13 27.96 -6.09
N ASP A 284 14.03 28.90 -5.78
CA ASP A 284 15.23 29.12 -6.57
C ASP A 284 16.30 28.05 -6.37
N ALA A 285 17.23 27.94 -7.31
CA ALA A 285 18.30 26.96 -7.34
C ALA A 285 19.21 26.99 -6.08
N ARG A 286 19.46 28.18 -5.50
CA ARG A 286 20.31 28.36 -4.31
C ARG A 286 19.61 27.79 -3.06
N THR A 287 18.36 28.08 -2.92
CA THR A 287 17.52 27.57 -1.81
C THR A 287 17.37 26.06 -1.92
N PHE A 288 17.11 25.55 -3.10
CA PHE A 288 17.03 24.12 -3.37
C PHE A 288 18.33 23.40 -3.00
N ALA A 289 19.48 23.92 -3.40
CA ALA A 289 20.80 23.37 -3.04
C ALA A 289 21.08 23.36 -1.53
N ARG A 290 20.55 24.36 -0.79
CA ARG A 290 20.64 24.39 0.68
C ARG A 290 19.87 23.22 1.31
N PHE A 291 18.66 22.95 0.84
CA PHE A 291 17.87 21.80 1.32
C PHE A 291 18.45 20.46 0.90
N SER A 292 19.10 20.37 -0.24
CA SER A 292 19.78 19.15 -0.68
C SER A 292 20.85 18.70 0.31
N ARG A 293 21.55 19.63 0.96
CA ARG A 293 22.48 19.30 2.06
C ARG A 293 21.76 18.68 3.26
N LYS A 294 20.56 19.19 3.61
CA LYS A 294 19.76 18.63 4.71
C LYS A 294 19.24 17.23 4.37
N LEU A 295 18.83 16.99 3.12
CA LEU A 295 18.42 15.66 2.65
C LEU A 295 19.54 14.62 2.80
N VAL A 296 20.77 14.97 2.43
CA VAL A 296 21.95 14.10 2.65
C VAL A 296 22.20 13.86 4.13
N GLN A 297 22.12 14.91 4.97
CA GLN A 297 22.27 14.77 6.43
C GLN A 297 21.18 13.89 7.04
N ALA A 298 19.93 13.98 6.54
CA ALA A 298 18.82 13.13 6.94
C ALA A 298 19.03 11.66 6.55
N GLY A 299 19.75 11.37 5.47
CA GLY A 299 20.05 9.98 5.08
C GLY A 299 20.04 9.70 3.59
N ALA A 300 19.70 10.66 2.72
CA ALA A 300 19.64 10.45 1.28
C ALA A 300 21.04 10.22 0.68
N SER A 301 21.16 9.17 -0.13
CA SER A 301 22.36 8.81 -0.89
C SER A 301 22.23 9.15 -2.38
N LEU A 302 21.00 9.27 -2.89
CA LEU A 302 20.68 9.72 -4.24
C LEU A 302 19.79 10.96 -4.11
N VAL A 303 20.16 12.07 -4.77
CA VAL A 303 19.42 13.33 -4.68
C VAL A 303 19.30 13.93 -6.08
N GLY A 304 18.10 14.34 -6.44
CA GLY A 304 17.80 15.03 -7.69
C GLY A 304 16.69 16.04 -7.51
N GLY A 305 16.01 16.37 -8.61
CA GLY A 305 14.84 17.22 -8.61
C GLY A 305 13.66 16.57 -9.33
N CYS A 306 12.44 16.95 -8.92
CA CYS A 306 11.20 16.60 -9.60
C CYS A 306 10.57 17.89 -10.17
N CYS A 307 9.28 18.02 -10.22
CA CYS A 307 8.56 19.11 -10.87
C CYS A 307 9.14 20.52 -10.53
N GLY A 308 9.22 21.37 -11.54
CA GLY A 308 9.74 22.75 -11.42
C GLY A 308 11.26 22.88 -11.35
N THR A 309 12.03 21.81 -11.16
CA THR A 309 13.49 21.90 -11.15
C THR A 309 14.04 22.01 -12.57
N THR A 310 15.10 22.77 -12.74
CA THR A 310 15.75 23.07 -14.02
C THR A 310 17.21 22.62 -14.00
N PRO A 311 17.94 22.65 -15.13
CA PRO A 311 19.39 22.40 -15.13
C PRO A 311 20.15 23.26 -14.13
N ALA A 312 19.75 24.52 -13.91
CA ALA A 312 20.37 25.38 -12.92
C ALA A 312 20.21 24.88 -11.47
N HIS A 313 19.07 24.26 -11.16
CA HIS A 313 18.85 23.61 -9.84
C HIS A 313 19.79 22.42 -9.67
N ILE A 314 19.95 21.60 -10.69
CA ILE A 314 20.84 20.42 -10.64
C ILE A 314 22.32 20.85 -10.59
N GLU A 315 22.70 21.90 -11.30
CA GLU A 315 24.05 22.45 -11.18
C GLU A 315 24.36 22.96 -9.78
N ALA A 316 23.43 23.71 -9.17
CA ALA A 316 23.57 24.20 -7.80
C ALA A 316 23.62 23.05 -6.78
N LEU A 317 22.79 22.02 -6.98
CA LEU A 317 22.79 20.79 -6.20
C LEU A 317 24.13 20.06 -6.33
N ALA A 318 24.64 19.85 -7.54
CA ALA A 318 25.91 19.19 -7.79
C ALA A 318 27.08 19.94 -7.12
N LYS A 319 27.11 21.26 -7.20
CA LYS A 319 28.10 22.11 -6.49
C LYS A 319 27.98 21.98 -4.96
N ALA A 320 26.77 21.79 -4.42
CA ALA A 320 26.51 21.75 -2.98
C ALA A 320 26.83 20.41 -2.33
N ILE A 321 26.58 19.28 -3.01
CA ILE A 321 26.67 17.92 -2.43
C ILE A 321 27.51 16.94 -3.27
N GLY A 322 27.93 17.29 -4.48
CA GLY A 322 28.76 16.41 -5.31
C GLY A 322 30.06 16.00 -4.61
N GLY A 323 30.49 14.76 -4.81
CA GLY A 323 31.68 14.19 -4.16
C GLY A 323 31.58 13.93 -2.66
N LYS A 324 30.46 14.29 -2.00
CA LYS A 324 30.28 13.97 -0.58
C LYS A 324 30.08 12.49 -0.35
N LYS A 325 30.62 11.98 0.76
CA LYS A 325 30.36 10.58 1.16
C LYS A 325 28.87 10.40 1.47
N PRO A 326 28.26 9.32 0.95
CA PRO A 326 26.87 9.03 1.21
C PRO A 326 26.66 8.56 2.65
N PRO A 327 25.48 8.77 3.23
CA PRO A 327 25.08 8.12 4.45
C PRO A 327 25.12 6.59 4.27
N ARG A 328 25.64 5.89 5.26
CA ARG A 328 25.73 4.43 5.19
C ARG A 328 24.40 3.79 5.62
N PRO A 329 23.80 2.92 4.82
CA PRO A 329 22.70 2.08 5.25
C PRO A 329 23.11 1.13 6.39
N ARG A 330 22.12 0.53 7.07
CA ARG A 330 22.39 -0.52 8.06
C ARG A 330 23.07 -1.71 7.40
N ARG A 331 23.96 -2.36 8.13
CA ARG A 331 24.66 -3.56 7.62
C ARG A 331 23.82 -4.83 7.75
N THR A 332 22.82 -4.84 8.62
CA THR A 332 21.98 -5.99 8.92
C THR A 332 20.56 -5.75 8.45
N SER A 333 19.83 -6.81 8.14
CA SER A 333 18.40 -6.77 7.93
C SER A 333 17.66 -6.13 9.10
N VAL A 334 16.44 -5.69 8.87
CA VAL A 334 15.58 -5.16 9.93
C VAL A 334 14.52 -6.20 10.21
N ALA A 335 14.44 -6.67 11.43
CA ALA A 335 13.37 -7.53 11.87
C ALA A 335 12.10 -6.69 12.06
N ALA A 336 11.37 -6.52 11.00
CA ALA A 336 10.14 -5.75 11.00
C ALA A 336 9.13 -6.37 10.04
N LEU A 337 7.87 -6.29 10.40
CA LEU A 337 6.71 -6.62 9.58
C LEU A 337 6.03 -5.33 9.17
N SER A 338 5.38 -5.32 8.02
CA SER A 338 4.61 -4.17 7.55
C SER A 338 3.29 -4.60 6.92
N SER A 339 2.31 -3.71 7.00
CA SER A 339 1.09 -3.72 6.21
C SER A 339 1.10 -2.55 5.23
N ALA A 340 0.03 -2.35 4.49
CA ALA A 340 -0.15 -1.15 3.66
C ALA A 340 -0.18 0.14 4.51
N ARG A 341 -0.53 0.07 5.80
CA ARG A 341 -0.81 1.25 6.63
C ARG A 341 -0.05 1.31 7.96
N GLY A 342 0.81 0.34 8.22
CA GLY A 342 1.56 0.29 9.47
C GLY A 342 2.74 -0.66 9.41
N PHE A 343 3.51 -0.66 10.48
CA PHE A 343 4.63 -1.59 10.63
C PHE A 343 4.89 -1.90 12.10
N VAL A 344 5.53 -3.02 12.34
CA VAL A 344 5.99 -3.44 13.66
C VAL A 344 7.49 -3.75 13.57
N HIS A 345 8.30 -2.98 14.29
CA HIS A 345 9.73 -3.24 14.42
C HIS A 345 9.98 -4.12 15.65
N LEU A 346 10.40 -5.36 15.41
CA LEU A 346 10.56 -6.39 16.43
C LEU A 346 11.88 -6.22 17.21
N GLU A 347 11.98 -5.17 18.00
CA GLU A 347 13.14 -4.92 18.87
C GLU A 347 13.07 -5.82 20.12
N GLN A 348 14.20 -6.41 20.48
CA GLN A 348 14.27 -7.36 21.63
C GLN A 348 13.99 -6.69 22.99
N ASN A 349 14.28 -5.39 23.11
CA ASN A 349 14.13 -4.64 24.36
C ASN A 349 12.78 -3.88 24.47
N LYS A 350 11.83 -4.20 23.61
CA LYS A 350 10.46 -3.66 23.66
C LYS A 350 9.54 -4.58 24.47
N PRO A 351 8.38 -4.09 24.89
CA PRO A 351 7.29 -4.93 25.42
C PRO A 351 7.00 -6.13 24.51
N LEU A 352 6.47 -7.19 25.10
CA LEU A 352 6.11 -8.41 24.38
C LEU A 352 5.12 -8.10 23.25
N PHE A 353 5.41 -8.55 22.04
CA PHE A 353 4.49 -8.44 20.90
C PHE A 353 3.49 -9.60 20.91
N ILE A 354 2.20 -9.29 20.90
CA ILE A 354 1.14 -10.31 20.81
C ILE A 354 0.75 -10.49 19.35
N ILE A 355 0.77 -11.73 18.90
CA ILE A 355 0.19 -12.17 17.62
C ILE A 355 -1.19 -12.73 17.96
N GLY A 356 -2.24 -12.07 17.44
CA GLY A 356 -3.62 -12.48 17.67
C GLY A 356 -3.97 -13.77 16.95
N GLU A 357 -4.39 -14.79 17.68
CA GLU A 357 -4.63 -16.17 17.19
C GLU A 357 -6.08 -16.45 16.79
N ARG A 358 -6.98 -15.47 16.84
CA ARG A 358 -8.42 -15.75 16.72
C ARG A 358 -8.90 -16.05 15.30
N ILE A 359 -8.21 -15.58 14.25
CA ILE A 359 -8.57 -15.86 12.85
C ILE A 359 -8.07 -17.26 12.46
N ASN A 360 -8.76 -18.25 12.99
CA ASN A 360 -8.51 -19.66 12.75
C ASN A 360 -9.84 -20.42 12.88
N PRO A 361 -10.29 -21.19 11.87
CA PRO A 361 -11.59 -21.85 11.86
C PRO A 361 -11.67 -23.07 12.80
N THR A 362 -10.54 -23.54 13.33
CA THR A 362 -10.50 -24.71 14.21
C THR A 362 -11.39 -24.52 15.43
N GLY A 363 -12.42 -25.35 15.56
CA GLY A 363 -13.37 -25.32 16.66
C GLY A 363 -14.41 -24.18 16.63
N LYS A 364 -14.44 -23.35 15.56
CA LYS A 364 -15.33 -22.19 15.43
C LYS A 364 -16.35 -22.38 14.32
N LYS A 365 -17.48 -23.05 14.62
CA LYS A 365 -18.53 -23.40 13.64
C LYS A 365 -19.04 -22.21 12.82
N ALA A 366 -19.26 -21.04 13.45
CA ALA A 366 -19.73 -19.84 12.77
C ALA A 366 -18.72 -19.35 11.71
N LEU A 367 -17.43 -19.30 12.03
CA LEU A 367 -16.38 -18.92 11.09
C LEU A 367 -16.23 -19.97 9.97
N GLN A 368 -16.33 -21.26 10.31
CA GLN A 368 -16.30 -22.33 9.32
C GLN A 368 -17.42 -22.18 8.29
N GLN A 369 -18.64 -21.91 8.74
CA GLN A 369 -19.79 -21.71 7.87
C GLN A 369 -19.62 -20.48 6.99
N GLU A 370 -19.18 -19.36 7.55
CA GLU A 370 -18.98 -18.13 6.79
C GLU A 370 -17.92 -18.29 5.69
N LEU A 371 -16.82 -19.00 5.98
CA LEU A 371 -15.79 -19.30 4.99
C LEU A 371 -16.32 -20.19 3.84
N LEU A 372 -17.19 -21.16 4.13
CA LEU A 372 -17.87 -21.98 3.12
C LEU A 372 -18.77 -21.14 2.22
N GLU A 373 -19.45 -20.14 2.80
CA GLU A 373 -20.31 -19.20 2.07
C GLU A 373 -19.50 -18.09 1.34
N GLY A 374 -18.19 -18.03 1.58
CA GLY A 374 -17.30 -17.00 1.00
C GLY A 374 -17.49 -15.61 1.59
N LYS A 375 -18.07 -15.50 2.78
CA LYS A 375 -18.26 -14.27 3.56
C LYS A 375 -17.05 -14.03 4.47
N LEU A 376 -16.81 -12.78 4.88
CA LEU A 376 -15.64 -12.37 5.65
C LEU A 376 -15.96 -11.47 6.86
N SER A 377 -17.22 -11.34 7.24
CA SER A 377 -17.66 -10.45 8.31
C SER A 377 -17.08 -10.82 9.67
N ILE A 378 -17.09 -12.12 10.01
CA ILE A 378 -16.52 -12.61 11.26
C ILE A 378 -15.00 -12.41 11.28
N ILE A 379 -14.32 -12.59 10.15
CA ILE A 379 -12.88 -12.33 10.05
C ILE A 379 -12.59 -10.85 10.31
N ASN A 380 -13.37 -9.94 9.72
CA ASN A 380 -13.22 -8.50 9.91
C ASN A 380 -13.45 -8.12 11.38
N GLN A 381 -14.53 -8.60 11.97
CA GLN A 381 -14.81 -8.40 13.40
C GLN A 381 -13.66 -8.91 14.28
N MET A 382 -13.19 -10.15 14.03
CA MET A 382 -12.07 -10.72 14.80
C MET A 382 -10.78 -9.91 14.66
N ALA A 383 -10.48 -9.39 13.46
CA ALA A 383 -9.30 -8.57 13.23
C ALA A 383 -9.36 -7.27 14.04
N GLN A 384 -10.50 -6.56 13.97
CA GLN A 384 -10.71 -5.30 14.68
C GLN A 384 -10.71 -5.48 16.20
N GLU A 385 -11.38 -6.53 16.70
CA GLU A 385 -11.39 -6.84 18.12
C GLU A 385 -9.98 -7.10 18.65
N GLN A 386 -9.19 -7.90 17.93
CA GLN A 386 -7.81 -8.20 18.33
C GLN A 386 -6.92 -6.95 18.28
N GLU A 387 -7.10 -6.07 17.28
CA GLU A 387 -6.40 -4.79 17.20
C GLU A 387 -6.74 -3.90 18.41
N LYS A 388 -8.03 -3.73 18.74
CA LYS A 388 -8.50 -2.99 19.91
C LYS A 388 -8.00 -3.58 21.24
N GLN A 389 -7.80 -4.89 21.30
CA GLN A 389 -7.30 -5.62 22.48
C GLN A 389 -5.77 -5.62 22.57
N GLY A 390 -5.06 -4.95 21.65
CA GLY A 390 -3.61 -4.74 21.71
C GLY A 390 -2.78 -5.81 21.02
N ALA A 391 -3.34 -6.59 20.10
CA ALA A 391 -2.54 -7.38 19.19
C ALA A 391 -1.63 -6.47 18.37
N SER A 392 -0.39 -6.89 18.14
CA SER A 392 0.58 -6.19 17.30
C SER A 392 0.60 -6.72 15.86
N VAL A 393 0.17 -7.97 15.68
CA VAL A 393 0.18 -8.71 14.41
C VAL A 393 -1.00 -9.67 14.44
N LEU A 394 -1.57 -10.02 13.30
CA LEU A 394 -2.66 -11.01 13.19
C LEU A 394 -2.16 -12.30 12.54
N ASP A 395 -2.38 -13.43 13.19
CA ASP A 395 -2.18 -14.75 12.60
C ASP A 395 -3.44 -15.17 11.84
N VAL A 396 -3.29 -15.57 10.57
CA VAL A 396 -4.39 -15.84 9.66
C VAL A 396 -4.31 -17.26 9.14
N ASN A 397 -5.26 -18.07 9.55
CA ASN A 397 -5.48 -19.44 9.09
C ASN A 397 -6.91 -19.56 8.53
N VAL A 398 -7.04 -20.11 7.33
CA VAL A 398 -8.34 -20.37 6.68
C VAL A 398 -8.54 -21.86 6.37
N GLY A 399 -7.62 -22.71 6.84
CA GLY A 399 -7.61 -24.14 6.53
C GLY A 399 -8.79 -24.89 7.14
N GLN A 400 -9.69 -25.38 6.29
CA GLN A 400 -10.77 -26.29 6.68
C GLN A 400 -11.21 -27.17 5.52
N PRO A 401 -11.82 -28.34 5.80
CA PRO A 401 -12.40 -29.19 4.75
C PRO A 401 -13.49 -28.45 3.95
N GLY A 402 -13.53 -28.70 2.65
CA GLY A 402 -14.63 -28.24 1.78
C GLY A 402 -14.41 -26.87 1.13
N ILE A 403 -13.28 -26.19 1.37
CA ILE A 403 -12.95 -24.91 0.71
C ILE A 403 -11.75 -25.04 -0.22
N ASP A 404 -11.69 -24.17 -1.23
CA ASP A 404 -10.45 -23.86 -1.96
C ASP A 404 -9.65 -22.85 -1.11
N GLU A 405 -8.64 -23.38 -0.41
CA GLU A 405 -7.84 -22.58 0.53
C GLU A 405 -7.08 -21.47 -0.17
N VAL A 406 -6.57 -21.70 -1.40
CA VAL A 406 -5.84 -20.68 -2.19
C VAL A 406 -6.77 -19.53 -2.60
N ARG A 407 -7.96 -19.85 -3.06
CA ARG A 407 -8.96 -18.84 -3.42
C ARG A 407 -9.44 -18.07 -2.19
N THR A 408 -9.66 -18.77 -1.09
CA THR A 408 -10.15 -18.18 0.16
C THR A 408 -9.11 -17.25 0.77
N ILE A 409 -7.83 -17.68 0.85
CA ILE A 409 -6.78 -16.83 1.41
C ILE A 409 -6.58 -15.55 0.59
N LYS A 410 -6.67 -15.59 -0.74
CA LYS A 410 -6.60 -14.39 -1.59
C LYS A 410 -7.68 -13.38 -1.22
N LYS A 411 -8.92 -13.83 -1.01
CA LYS A 411 -10.02 -12.96 -0.58
C LYS A 411 -9.77 -12.37 0.81
N VAL A 412 -9.36 -13.21 1.76
CA VAL A 412 -9.09 -12.80 3.14
C VAL A 412 -7.93 -11.78 3.20
N ILE A 413 -6.83 -12.04 2.50
CA ILE A 413 -5.69 -11.12 2.44
C ILE A 413 -6.09 -9.78 1.82
N GLY A 414 -6.82 -9.78 0.70
CA GLY A 414 -7.32 -8.56 0.07
C GLY A 414 -8.22 -7.75 1.02
N HIS A 415 -9.11 -8.41 1.74
CA HIS A 415 -9.99 -7.78 2.71
C HIS A 415 -9.22 -7.20 3.91
N LEU A 416 -8.36 -8.00 4.57
CA LEU A 416 -7.57 -7.56 5.73
C LEU A 416 -6.57 -6.46 5.37
N ALA A 417 -6.00 -6.47 4.17
CA ALA A 417 -5.14 -5.39 3.70
C ALA A 417 -5.86 -4.03 3.65
N SER A 418 -7.18 -4.03 3.46
CA SER A 418 -8.01 -2.83 3.43
C SER A 418 -8.60 -2.45 4.80
N SER A 419 -8.88 -3.43 5.65
CA SER A 419 -9.62 -3.21 6.91
C SER A 419 -8.75 -3.14 8.15
N SER A 420 -7.53 -3.75 8.17
CA SER A 420 -6.62 -3.73 9.32
C SER A 420 -5.33 -2.94 9.07
N ARG A 421 -4.78 -2.30 10.11
CA ARG A 421 -3.44 -1.69 10.09
C ARG A 421 -2.34 -2.66 10.47
N LEU A 422 -2.72 -3.77 11.12
CA LEU A 422 -1.75 -4.72 11.64
C LEU A 422 -1.11 -5.54 10.52
N PRO A 423 0.21 -5.81 10.60
CA PRO A 423 0.85 -6.79 9.74
C PRO A 423 0.27 -8.19 9.97
N LEU A 424 0.43 -9.07 8.97
CA LEU A 424 -0.13 -10.42 8.99
C LEU A 424 0.95 -11.50 9.09
N VAL A 425 0.60 -12.58 9.75
CA VAL A 425 1.26 -13.88 9.71
C VAL A 425 0.37 -14.82 8.91
N ILE A 426 0.92 -15.55 7.97
CA ILE A 426 0.20 -16.58 7.22
C ILE A 426 0.44 -17.97 7.85
N ASP A 427 -0.60 -18.54 8.41
CA ASP A 427 -0.59 -19.89 8.99
C ASP A 427 -1.26 -20.88 8.04
N SER A 428 -0.45 -21.67 7.36
CA SER A 428 -0.93 -22.74 6.49
C SER A 428 0.12 -23.83 6.36
N SER A 429 -0.35 -25.08 6.22
CA SER A 429 0.49 -26.22 5.88
C SER A 429 0.76 -26.34 4.37
N ARG A 430 -0.01 -25.61 3.53
CA ARG A 430 0.05 -25.66 2.06
C ARG A 430 0.93 -24.58 1.50
N VAL A 431 1.95 -24.95 0.78
CA VAL A 431 2.92 -24.01 0.17
C VAL A 431 2.24 -23.07 -0.83
N GLU A 432 1.27 -23.59 -1.60
CA GLU A 432 0.53 -22.81 -2.60
C GLU A 432 -0.31 -21.71 -1.95
N THR A 433 -0.89 -21.97 -0.79
CA THR A 433 -1.65 -20.98 0.01
C THR A 433 -0.71 -19.88 0.54
N ILE A 434 0.46 -20.29 1.06
CA ILE A 434 1.49 -19.36 1.53
C ILE A 434 1.97 -18.46 0.39
N GLU A 435 2.32 -19.04 -0.77
CA GLU A 435 2.79 -18.25 -1.93
C GLU A 435 1.72 -17.27 -2.41
N ALA A 436 0.46 -17.70 -2.49
CA ALA A 436 -0.65 -16.85 -2.90
C ALA A 436 -0.84 -15.65 -1.95
N ALA A 437 -0.71 -15.88 -0.63
CA ALA A 437 -0.77 -14.81 0.37
C ALA A 437 0.40 -13.83 0.23
N LEU A 438 1.64 -14.33 0.15
CA LEU A 438 2.84 -13.51 0.01
C LEU A 438 2.85 -12.66 -1.27
N ARG A 439 2.35 -13.22 -2.37
CA ARG A 439 2.28 -12.52 -3.66
C ARG A 439 1.30 -11.36 -3.60
N LEU A 440 0.14 -11.56 -2.96
CA LEU A 440 -0.93 -10.56 -2.94
C LEU A 440 -0.77 -9.50 -1.84
N TYR A 441 -0.16 -9.85 -0.70
CA TYR A 441 -0.17 -8.97 0.47
C TYR A 441 0.68 -7.69 0.27
N PRO A 442 0.11 -6.48 0.49
CA PRO A 442 0.80 -5.21 0.27
C PRO A 442 1.71 -4.82 1.45
N GLY A 443 2.52 -5.74 1.94
CA GLY A 443 3.40 -5.55 3.08
C GLY A 443 4.48 -6.61 3.18
N ARG A 444 5.24 -6.59 4.27
CA ARG A 444 6.16 -7.65 4.66
C ARG A 444 5.50 -8.58 5.67
N MET A 445 5.14 -9.78 5.24
CA MET A 445 4.43 -10.81 6.01
C MET A 445 5.41 -11.75 6.72
N MET A 446 4.90 -12.52 7.70
CA MET A 446 5.63 -13.62 8.34
C MET A 446 4.98 -14.96 7.98
N ILE A 447 5.77 -15.97 7.69
CA ILE A 447 5.31 -17.35 7.42
C ILE A 447 5.25 -18.12 8.73
N ASN A 448 4.12 -18.70 9.06
CA ASN A 448 3.91 -19.64 10.17
C ASN A 448 3.63 -21.04 9.57
N SER A 449 4.64 -21.94 9.52
CA SER A 449 6.01 -21.86 9.92
C SER A 449 6.92 -22.65 8.97
N ILE A 450 8.22 -22.46 9.06
CA ILE A 450 9.21 -23.27 8.35
C ILE A 450 9.88 -24.20 9.37
N SER A 451 9.64 -25.50 9.23
CA SER A 451 10.28 -26.54 10.04
C SER A 451 11.54 -27.09 9.36
N GLY A 452 12.27 -27.95 10.08
CA GLY A 452 13.43 -28.66 9.54
C GLY A 452 13.11 -29.86 8.63
N GLU A 453 11.85 -30.07 8.29
CA GLU A 453 11.43 -31.09 7.31
C GLU A 453 11.99 -30.74 5.93
N LYS A 454 12.67 -31.68 5.29
CA LYS A 454 13.43 -31.43 4.04
C LYS A 454 12.58 -30.84 2.93
N GLU A 455 11.38 -31.36 2.73
CA GLU A 455 10.46 -30.89 1.68
C GLU A 455 10.03 -29.45 1.94
N LYS A 456 9.64 -29.12 3.17
CA LYS A 456 9.23 -27.76 3.54
C LYS A 456 10.39 -26.78 3.41
N LEU A 457 11.60 -27.13 3.84
CA LEU A 457 12.78 -26.29 3.67
C LEU A 457 13.04 -25.96 2.19
N ALA A 458 13.02 -26.99 1.33
CA ALA A 458 13.30 -26.83 -0.10
C ALA A 458 12.29 -25.92 -0.81
N ARG A 459 11.03 -25.87 -0.36
CA ARG A 459 9.96 -25.10 -0.99
C ARG A 459 9.75 -23.73 -0.34
N LEU A 460 9.79 -23.61 0.98
CA LEU A 460 9.44 -22.39 1.69
C LEU A 460 10.58 -21.38 1.84
N LEU A 461 11.84 -21.82 1.99
CA LEU A 461 12.98 -20.90 2.08
C LEU A 461 13.17 -20.06 0.80
N PRO A 462 13.08 -20.64 -0.42
CA PRO A 462 13.09 -19.84 -1.66
C PRO A 462 11.95 -18.82 -1.71
N LEU A 463 10.74 -19.18 -1.26
CA LEU A 463 9.58 -18.27 -1.22
C LEU A 463 9.80 -17.13 -0.22
N ALA A 464 10.30 -17.44 0.99
CA ALA A 464 10.65 -16.41 1.97
C ALA A 464 11.66 -15.41 1.40
N ALA A 465 12.69 -15.89 0.68
CA ALA A 465 13.67 -15.03 0.04
C ALA A 465 13.09 -14.25 -1.16
N LYS A 466 12.27 -14.89 -2.00
CA LYS A 466 11.64 -14.28 -3.18
C LYS A 466 10.76 -13.08 -2.82
N TYR A 467 9.93 -13.23 -1.79
CA TYR A 467 9.00 -12.20 -1.35
C TYR A 467 9.50 -11.34 -0.18
N GLY A 468 10.72 -11.62 0.32
CA GLY A 468 11.33 -10.92 1.45
C GLY A 468 10.59 -11.12 2.77
N ALA A 469 9.83 -12.21 2.90
CA ALA A 469 9.04 -12.52 4.08
C ALA A 469 9.93 -12.88 5.28
N MET A 470 9.46 -12.57 6.48
CA MET A 470 9.97 -13.19 7.70
C MET A 470 9.36 -14.59 7.87
N PHE A 471 9.95 -15.42 8.73
CA PHE A 471 9.37 -16.72 9.04
C PHE A 471 9.58 -17.14 10.49
N ILE A 472 8.66 -17.93 10.98
CA ILE A 472 8.79 -18.63 12.26
C ILE A 472 9.59 -19.90 11.98
N LEU A 473 10.76 -20.03 12.61
CA LEU A 473 11.56 -21.24 12.58
C LEU A 473 11.04 -22.18 13.66
N LEU A 474 10.33 -23.22 13.24
CA LEU A 474 9.80 -24.26 14.13
C LEU A 474 10.80 -25.40 14.24
N PRO A 475 11.31 -25.72 15.44
CA PRO A 475 12.36 -26.73 15.62
C PRO A 475 11.79 -28.16 15.60
N LEU A 476 11.05 -28.51 14.55
CA LEU A 476 10.64 -29.85 14.17
C LEU A 476 11.42 -30.30 12.94
N ALA A 477 11.65 -31.57 12.79
CA ALA A 477 12.32 -32.18 11.65
C ALA A 477 11.71 -33.56 11.38
N ASP A 478 12.14 -34.19 10.29
CA ASP A 478 11.76 -35.57 10.00
C ASP A 478 12.21 -36.48 11.17
N GLY A 479 11.33 -37.34 11.63
CA GLY A 479 11.55 -38.28 12.74
C GLY A 479 10.88 -37.86 14.05
N ASP A 480 11.51 -38.23 15.19
CA ASP A 480 10.93 -38.08 16.51
C ASP A 480 10.83 -36.62 16.97
N LEU A 481 9.78 -36.33 17.74
CA LEU A 481 9.57 -35.03 18.39
C LEU A 481 10.76 -34.66 19.30
N PRO A 482 11.39 -33.48 19.13
CA PRO A 482 12.54 -33.04 19.91
C PRO A 482 12.13 -32.61 21.32
N LYS A 483 12.05 -33.54 22.26
CA LYS A 483 11.65 -33.31 23.65
C LYS A 483 12.65 -32.43 24.43
N THR A 484 13.93 -32.43 24.07
CA THR A 484 14.96 -31.69 24.82
C THR A 484 15.43 -30.43 24.09
N ALA A 485 15.82 -29.41 24.87
CA ALA A 485 16.38 -28.16 24.35
C ALA A 485 17.62 -28.41 23.48
N ARG A 486 18.45 -29.43 23.79
CA ARG A 486 19.62 -29.81 22.99
C ARG A 486 19.20 -30.21 21.56
N LYS A 487 18.24 -31.11 21.41
CA LYS A 487 17.74 -31.54 20.09
C LYS A 487 17.14 -30.35 19.31
N ARG A 488 16.34 -29.49 19.99
CA ARG A 488 15.77 -28.26 19.38
C ARG A 488 16.86 -27.34 18.86
N ARG A 489 17.93 -27.09 19.65
CA ARG A 489 19.07 -26.24 19.26
C ARG A 489 19.78 -26.76 18.01
N ASP A 490 19.94 -28.07 17.87
CA ASP A 490 20.61 -28.68 16.72
C ASP A 490 19.75 -28.52 15.45
N ILE A 491 18.42 -28.68 15.53
CA ILE A 491 17.49 -28.42 14.44
C ILE A 491 17.52 -26.93 14.05
N ILE A 492 17.46 -26.00 15.03
CA ILE A 492 17.50 -24.56 14.78
C ILE A 492 18.75 -24.17 14.00
N LYS A 493 19.93 -24.68 14.43
CA LYS A 493 21.19 -24.43 13.71
C LYS A 493 21.19 -25.00 12.30
N SER A 494 20.60 -26.17 12.09
CA SER A 494 20.51 -26.80 10.77
C SER A 494 19.62 -25.98 9.84
N VAL A 495 18.40 -25.62 10.26
CA VAL A 495 17.48 -24.81 9.46
C VAL A 495 18.07 -23.44 9.14
N PHE A 496 18.72 -22.79 10.10
CA PHE A 496 19.37 -21.50 9.86
C PHE A 496 20.52 -21.60 8.85
N ARG A 497 21.30 -22.68 8.86
CA ARG A 497 22.36 -22.92 7.86
C ARG A 497 21.78 -23.04 6.45
N GLU A 498 20.64 -23.70 6.30
CA GLU A 498 19.95 -23.77 5.01
C GLU A 498 19.40 -22.39 4.60
N ALA A 499 18.80 -21.63 5.52
CA ALA A 499 18.30 -20.29 5.26
C ALA A 499 19.41 -19.33 4.78
N GLN A 500 20.64 -19.46 5.30
CA GLN A 500 21.77 -18.64 4.87
C GLN A 500 22.14 -18.81 3.39
N LYS A 501 21.87 -19.97 2.80
CA LYS A 501 22.07 -20.22 1.35
C LYS A 501 21.22 -19.28 0.49
N PHE A 502 20.08 -18.84 1.02
CA PHE A 502 19.16 -17.86 0.39
C PHE A 502 19.41 -16.43 0.89
N LYS A 503 20.55 -16.15 1.54
CA LYS A 503 20.92 -14.84 2.11
C LYS A 503 19.96 -14.35 3.22
N LEU A 504 19.14 -15.24 3.79
CA LEU A 504 18.32 -14.95 4.95
C LEU A 504 19.18 -14.87 6.20
N THR A 505 18.86 -13.94 7.08
CA THR A 505 19.62 -13.64 8.30
C THR A 505 18.78 -13.91 9.54
N LYS A 506 19.35 -13.72 10.73
CA LYS A 506 18.61 -13.84 12.00
C LYS A 506 17.53 -12.76 12.18
N ASP A 507 17.61 -11.67 11.41
CA ASP A 507 16.60 -10.63 11.41
C ASP A 507 15.42 -10.96 10.47
N ASP A 508 15.52 -12.03 9.69
CA ASP A 508 14.47 -12.53 8.82
C ASP A 508 13.68 -13.69 9.45
N LEU A 509 14.04 -14.10 10.69
CA LEU A 509 13.38 -15.20 11.38
C LEU A 509 13.08 -14.90 12.85
N VAL A 510 12.11 -15.63 13.38
CA VAL A 510 11.79 -15.72 14.81
C VAL A 510 11.77 -17.20 15.19
N VAL A 511 12.46 -17.58 16.24
CA VAL A 511 12.56 -19.00 16.65
C VAL A 511 11.39 -19.36 17.56
N ASP A 512 10.60 -20.37 17.20
CA ASP A 512 9.62 -20.98 18.11
C ASP A 512 10.34 -21.86 19.13
N GLY A 513 10.09 -21.62 20.42
CA GLY A 513 10.63 -22.43 21.51
C GLY A 513 10.03 -23.82 21.60
N LEU A 514 9.00 -24.15 20.82
CA LEU A 514 8.24 -25.39 20.77
C LEU A 514 7.56 -25.70 22.12
N THR A 515 6.41 -25.07 22.34
CA THR A 515 5.59 -25.29 23.53
C THR A 515 4.87 -26.62 23.44
N MET A 516 5.08 -27.49 24.42
CA MET A 516 4.38 -28.75 24.58
C MET A 516 3.53 -28.74 25.85
N ALA A 517 2.45 -29.54 25.86
CA ALA A 517 1.51 -29.60 26.99
C ALA A 517 2.18 -30.20 28.24
N VAL A 518 2.11 -29.52 29.38
CA VAL A 518 2.61 -30.02 30.65
C VAL A 518 1.84 -31.27 31.15
N ALA A 519 0.59 -31.44 30.69
CA ALA A 519 -0.19 -32.63 30.95
C ALA A 519 0.43 -33.92 30.36
N SER A 520 1.16 -33.81 29.26
CA SER A 520 1.81 -34.93 28.59
C SER A 520 3.27 -35.13 29.00
N ASP A 521 3.96 -34.07 29.42
CA ASP A 521 5.36 -34.11 29.84
C ASP A 521 5.62 -32.94 30.82
N THR A 522 5.89 -33.25 32.09
CA THR A 522 6.11 -32.29 33.16
C THR A 522 7.38 -31.45 32.96
N GLU A 523 8.36 -31.95 32.23
CA GLU A 523 9.61 -31.21 31.93
C GLU A 523 9.48 -30.32 30.69
N ALA A 524 8.38 -30.44 29.93
CA ALA A 524 8.19 -29.75 28.66
C ALA A 524 8.37 -28.20 28.78
N ALA A 525 7.81 -27.59 29.81
CA ALA A 525 7.93 -26.14 30.03
C ALA A 525 9.40 -25.73 30.30
N LYS A 526 10.14 -26.49 31.08
CA LYS A 526 11.58 -26.23 31.38
C LYS A 526 12.44 -26.32 30.13
N GLU A 527 12.22 -27.33 29.30
CA GLU A 527 12.94 -27.50 28.03
C GLU A 527 12.64 -26.36 27.03
N THR A 528 11.40 -25.85 27.03
CA THR A 528 11.01 -24.68 26.24
C THR A 528 11.75 -23.44 26.76
N LEU A 529 11.75 -23.16 28.06
CA LEU A 529 12.44 -22.02 28.65
C LEU A 529 13.96 -22.09 28.40
N ALA A 530 14.58 -23.26 28.56
CA ALA A 530 16.00 -23.47 28.24
C ALA A 530 16.32 -23.24 26.75
N THR A 531 15.36 -23.50 25.85
CA THR A 531 15.51 -23.18 24.43
C THR A 531 15.48 -21.67 24.21
N LEU A 532 14.54 -20.94 24.83
CA LEU A 532 14.45 -19.48 24.74
C LEU A 532 15.70 -18.79 25.27
N GLU A 533 16.20 -19.19 26.45
CA GLU A 533 17.43 -18.66 27.03
C GLU A 533 18.63 -18.86 26.12
N TRP A 534 18.77 -20.01 25.51
CA TRP A 534 19.83 -20.23 24.54
C TRP A 534 19.67 -19.38 23.29
N CYS A 535 18.44 -19.19 22.78
CA CYS A 535 18.17 -18.30 21.66
C CYS A 535 18.55 -16.85 22.00
N LYS A 536 18.21 -16.36 23.20
CA LYS A 536 18.55 -15.02 23.68
C LYS A 536 20.07 -14.86 23.86
N ASN A 537 20.71 -15.78 24.61
CA ASN A 537 22.06 -15.59 25.09
C ASN A 537 23.14 -16.03 24.10
N THR A 538 22.90 -17.12 23.35
CA THR A 538 23.90 -17.77 22.47
C THR A 538 23.58 -17.57 20.99
N PHE A 539 22.40 -17.96 20.54
CA PHE A 539 22.03 -17.87 19.13
C PHE A 539 21.74 -16.43 18.69
N LYS A 540 21.35 -15.56 19.63
CA LYS A 540 21.07 -14.13 19.38
C LYS A 540 19.97 -13.95 18.32
N SER A 541 18.82 -14.58 18.54
CA SER A 541 17.62 -14.43 17.73
C SER A 541 16.43 -13.99 18.55
N ARG A 542 15.42 -13.52 17.88
CA ARG A 542 14.07 -13.32 18.45
C ARG A 542 13.41 -14.67 18.66
N THR A 543 12.46 -14.70 19.58
CA THR A 543 11.78 -15.94 19.97
C THR A 543 10.27 -15.75 19.99
N LEU A 544 9.56 -16.86 19.79
CA LEU A 544 8.11 -16.93 19.75
C LEU A 544 7.64 -18.17 20.49
N LEU A 545 6.43 -18.14 21.03
CA LEU A 545 5.70 -19.31 21.54
C LEU A 545 4.25 -19.28 21.10
N GLY A 546 3.72 -20.41 20.67
CA GLY A 546 2.29 -20.74 20.70
C GLY A 546 1.89 -21.02 22.15
N LEU A 547 1.53 -19.96 22.87
CA LEU A 547 1.46 -19.97 24.33
C LEU A 547 0.41 -20.94 24.86
N SER A 548 -0.75 -21.00 24.23
CA SER A 548 -1.92 -21.80 24.67
C SER A 548 -1.68 -23.31 24.70
N ASN A 549 -0.62 -23.79 24.05
CA ASN A 549 -0.27 -25.22 24.00
C ASN A 549 0.20 -25.76 25.36
N VAL A 550 0.84 -24.92 26.20
CA VAL A 550 1.38 -25.38 27.51
C VAL A 550 0.29 -25.95 28.40
N SER A 551 -0.90 -25.41 28.35
CA SER A 551 -2.03 -25.74 29.21
C SER A 551 -3.06 -26.68 28.58
N PHE A 552 -2.74 -27.28 27.42
CA PHE A 552 -3.69 -28.18 26.77
C PHE A 552 -4.04 -29.37 27.67
N GLY A 553 -5.34 -29.64 27.82
CA GLY A 553 -5.86 -30.68 28.69
C GLY A 553 -5.90 -30.33 30.20
N MET A 554 -5.49 -29.13 30.61
CA MET A 554 -5.46 -28.73 32.01
C MET A 554 -6.66 -27.84 32.36
N PRO A 555 -7.16 -27.86 33.62
CA PRO A 555 -8.11 -26.88 34.12
C PRO A 555 -7.41 -25.55 34.39
N GLY A 556 -8.18 -24.42 34.45
CA GLY A 556 -7.64 -23.10 34.78
C GLY A 556 -6.59 -22.57 33.79
N ARG A 557 -6.73 -22.90 32.52
CA ARG A 557 -5.78 -22.59 31.43
C ARG A 557 -5.28 -21.13 31.40
N PRO A 558 -6.15 -20.11 31.62
CA PRO A 558 -5.69 -18.71 31.62
C PRO A 558 -4.55 -18.44 32.58
N TRP A 559 -4.59 -18.98 33.78
CA TRP A 559 -3.56 -18.80 34.80
C TRP A 559 -2.25 -19.51 34.45
N LEU A 560 -2.32 -20.73 33.92
CA LEU A 560 -1.12 -21.45 33.44
C LEU A 560 -0.46 -20.69 32.29
N ASN A 561 -1.25 -20.22 31.32
CA ASN A 561 -0.76 -19.46 30.19
C ASN A 561 -0.09 -18.15 30.64
N ALA A 562 -0.72 -17.40 31.55
CA ALA A 562 -0.18 -16.13 32.06
C ALA A 562 1.12 -16.32 32.86
N ALA A 563 1.16 -17.32 33.75
CA ALA A 563 2.36 -17.65 34.50
C ALA A 563 3.50 -18.09 33.59
N PHE A 564 3.23 -19.00 32.65
CA PHE A 564 4.22 -19.46 31.69
C PHE A 564 4.75 -18.37 30.79
N MET A 565 3.88 -17.44 30.38
CA MET A 565 4.28 -16.25 29.61
C MET A 565 5.29 -15.38 30.36
N ALA A 566 5.05 -15.08 31.67
CA ALA A 566 5.98 -14.29 32.47
C ALA A 566 7.35 -14.97 32.60
N MET A 567 7.37 -16.29 32.85
CA MET A 567 8.60 -17.07 32.88
C MET A 567 9.33 -17.05 31.53
N ALA A 568 8.58 -17.18 30.43
CA ALA A 568 9.11 -17.15 29.08
C ALA A 568 9.66 -15.77 28.70
N GLN A 569 9.00 -14.67 29.12
CA GLN A 569 9.50 -13.31 28.92
C GLN A 569 10.85 -13.12 29.61
N TYR A 570 11.02 -13.63 30.84
CA TYR A 570 12.31 -13.61 31.54
C TYR A 570 13.37 -14.42 30.80
N ALA A 571 13.01 -15.61 30.30
CA ALA A 571 13.87 -16.45 29.48
C ALA A 571 14.21 -15.87 28.11
N GLY A 572 13.53 -14.81 27.66
CA GLY A 572 13.86 -14.10 26.43
C GLY A 572 12.79 -14.13 25.35
N LEU A 573 11.55 -14.43 25.68
CA LEU A 573 10.42 -14.35 24.75
C LEU A 573 10.23 -12.92 24.22
N THR A 574 10.10 -12.79 22.90
CA THR A 574 9.85 -11.52 22.22
C THR A 574 8.47 -11.42 21.61
N MET A 575 7.87 -12.53 21.22
CA MET A 575 6.54 -12.61 20.61
C MET A 575 5.75 -13.78 21.21
N ALA A 576 4.42 -13.67 21.27
CA ALA A 576 3.54 -14.77 21.66
C ALA A 576 2.32 -14.84 20.75
N ILE A 577 2.03 -16.01 20.19
CA ILE A 577 0.75 -16.33 19.59
C ILE A 577 -0.20 -16.62 20.73
N ALA A 578 -1.19 -15.73 20.94
CA ALA A 578 -2.07 -15.78 22.08
C ALA A 578 -3.37 -15.00 21.83
N ASN A 579 -4.37 -15.25 22.66
CA ASN A 579 -5.61 -14.47 22.63
C ASN A 579 -5.44 -13.15 23.40
N PRO A 580 -5.43 -11.98 22.74
CA PRO A 580 -5.26 -10.67 23.39
C PRO A 580 -6.44 -10.29 24.29
N ALA A 581 -7.59 -10.99 24.17
CA ALA A 581 -8.76 -10.78 25.04
C ALA A 581 -8.63 -11.38 26.44
N SER A 582 -7.62 -12.24 26.71
CA SER A 582 -7.42 -12.82 28.05
C SER A 582 -6.92 -11.75 29.03
N VAL A 583 -7.77 -11.43 30.01
CA VAL A 583 -7.47 -10.43 31.05
C VAL A 583 -6.26 -10.83 31.88
N GLU A 584 -6.18 -12.12 32.27
CA GLU A 584 -5.07 -12.66 33.06
C GLU A 584 -3.74 -12.51 32.29
N LEU A 585 -3.74 -12.86 31.00
CA LEU A 585 -2.57 -12.79 30.15
C LEU A 585 -2.13 -11.33 29.98
N THR A 586 -3.04 -10.44 29.63
CA THR A 586 -2.74 -9.01 29.42
C THR A 586 -2.23 -8.34 30.68
N ASN A 587 -2.85 -8.60 31.82
CA ASN A 587 -2.42 -8.04 33.10
C ASN A 587 -1.01 -8.52 33.49
N VAL A 588 -0.74 -9.82 33.36
CA VAL A 588 0.59 -10.39 33.66
C VAL A 588 1.62 -9.90 32.66
N GLN A 589 1.28 -9.75 31.37
CA GLN A 589 2.17 -9.17 30.36
C GLN A 589 2.65 -7.78 30.76
N LYS A 590 1.71 -6.87 31.06
CA LYS A 590 2.03 -5.49 31.45
C LYS A 590 2.90 -5.45 32.72
N ALA A 591 2.59 -6.27 33.71
CA ALA A 591 3.39 -6.37 34.94
C ALA A 591 4.82 -6.89 34.65
N ALA A 592 4.94 -7.94 33.86
CA ALA A 592 6.25 -8.52 33.51
C ALA A 592 7.08 -7.55 32.66
N ASP A 593 6.50 -6.86 31.66
CA ASP A 593 7.21 -5.85 30.86
C ASP A 593 7.75 -4.71 31.72
N THR A 594 6.96 -4.27 32.73
CA THR A 594 7.38 -3.25 33.67
C THR A 594 8.54 -3.72 34.57
N LEU A 595 8.40 -4.92 35.15
CA LEU A 595 9.43 -5.51 36.03
C LEU A 595 10.74 -5.78 35.29
N MET A 596 10.70 -6.04 33.99
CA MET A 596 11.87 -6.25 33.15
C MET A 596 12.43 -4.95 32.55
N GLY A 597 11.89 -3.79 32.90
CA GLY A 597 12.35 -2.49 32.39
C GLY A 597 12.07 -2.26 30.91
N LYS A 598 11.15 -3.03 30.30
CA LYS A 598 10.74 -2.89 28.90
C LYS A 598 9.65 -1.83 28.70
N ASP A 599 8.92 -1.51 29.78
CA ASP A 599 7.95 -0.44 29.83
C ASP A 599 8.57 0.79 30.50
N ARG A 600 9.03 1.74 29.68
CA ARG A 600 9.73 2.94 30.15
C ARG A 600 8.79 3.78 31.05
N ALA A 601 9.28 4.08 32.26
CA ALA A 601 8.54 4.81 33.29
C ALA A 601 7.18 4.16 33.66
N ALA A 602 7.00 2.86 33.41
CA ALA A 602 5.78 2.09 33.66
C ALA A 602 4.51 2.71 33.01
N ILE A 603 4.66 3.46 31.93
CA ILE A 603 3.55 4.21 31.31
C ILE A 603 2.42 3.28 30.85
N ASN A 604 2.77 2.17 30.17
CA ASN A 604 1.74 1.23 29.67
C ASN A 604 1.05 0.49 30.82
N TYR A 605 1.79 0.18 31.89
CA TYR A 605 1.24 -0.44 33.09
C TYR A 605 0.27 0.51 33.81
N ILE A 606 0.72 1.73 34.07
CA ILE A 606 -0.07 2.75 34.75
C ILE A 606 -1.36 3.03 33.95
N ASN A 607 -1.27 3.30 32.66
CA ASN A 607 -2.46 3.57 31.83
C ASN A 607 -3.43 2.40 31.85
N HIS A 608 -2.94 1.16 31.71
CA HIS A 608 -3.78 -0.03 31.69
C HIS A 608 -4.56 -0.25 33.00
N PHE A 609 -3.96 0.05 34.15
CA PHE A 609 -4.60 -0.18 35.43
C PHE A 609 -5.29 1.08 36.01
N SER A 610 -4.91 2.30 35.58
CA SER A 610 -5.56 3.54 35.98
C SER A 610 -6.92 3.74 35.33
N GLU A 611 -7.09 3.29 34.08
CA GLU A 611 -8.37 3.31 33.35
C GLU A 611 -9.40 2.31 33.93
N LYS A 612 -8.96 1.39 34.80
CA LYS A 612 -9.80 0.42 35.50
C LYS A 612 -10.10 0.82 36.92
N SER A 613 -10.41 2.11 37.25
CA SER A 613 -11.08 2.45 38.47
C SER A 613 -12.42 1.70 38.60
N PRO A 614 -12.78 1.14 39.77
CA PRO A 614 -13.94 0.27 39.91
C PRO A 614 -15.22 1.07 39.86
N GLU A 615 -15.66 1.51 38.70
CA GLU A 615 -17.04 1.94 38.50
C GLU A 615 -17.63 1.17 37.30
N ALA A 616 -18.60 0.35 37.67
CA ALA A 616 -19.47 -0.49 36.88
C ALA A 616 -18.87 -1.83 36.35
N PRO A 617 -19.60 -2.95 36.59
CA PRO A 617 -19.28 -4.20 35.90
C PRO A 617 -19.27 -3.92 34.39
N ALA A 618 -18.19 -4.30 33.74
CA ALA A 618 -18.13 -4.26 32.28
C ALA A 618 -19.41 -4.94 31.77
N ALA A 619 -20.30 -4.16 31.20
CA ALA A 619 -21.38 -4.74 30.40
C ALA A 619 -20.69 -5.68 29.41
N GLY A 620 -21.08 -6.95 29.45
CA GLY A 620 -20.67 -7.94 28.47
C GLY A 620 -20.87 -7.38 27.05
N PRO A 621 -20.38 -7.99 25.99
CA PRO A 621 -20.52 -7.48 24.66
C PRO A 621 -21.97 -7.06 24.46
N ARG A 622 -22.19 -5.73 24.43
CA ARG A 622 -23.52 -5.17 24.22
C ARG A 622 -23.86 -5.55 22.80
N ASP A 623 -24.88 -6.37 22.63
CA ASP A 623 -25.40 -6.61 21.29
C ASP A 623 -25.76 -5.25 20.68
N LEU A 624 -25.08 -4.92 19.59
CA LEU A 624 -25.36 -3.71 18.83
C LEU A 624 -26.83 -3.75 18.41
N THR A 625 -27.51 -2.61 18.51
CA THR A 625 -28.85 -2.49 17.95
C THR A 625 -28.81 -2.74 16.44
N PRO A 626 -29.92 -3.10 15.80
CA PRO A 626 -29.97 -3.27 14.35
C PRO A 626 -29.46 -2.03 13.60
N GLU A 627 -29.76 -0.82 14.08
CA GLU A 627 -29.28 0.46 13.52
C GLU A 627 -27.76 0.62 13.69
N GLU A 628 -27.24 0.31 14.87
CA GLU A 628 -25.79 0.34 15.15
C GLU A 628 -25.03 -0.66 14.25
N LYS A 629 -25.65 -1.83 13.94
CA LYS A 629 -25.07 -2.80 13.02
C LYS A 629 -24.98 -2.27 11.58
N ILE A 630 -25.96 -1.53 11.10
CA ILE A 630 -25.91 -0.88 9.77
C ILE A 630 -24.85 0.22 9.77
N THR A 631 -24.78 1.06 10.81
CA THR A 631 -23.75 2.09 10.93
C THR A 631 -22.35 1.47 10.93
N ALA A 632 -22.13 0.42 11.71
CA ALA A 632 -20.86 -0.31 11.73
C ALA A 632 -20.53 -0.90 10.35
N ALA A 633 -21.50 -1.51 9.66
CA ALA A 633 -21.29 -2.07 8.33
C ALA A 633 -20.88 -1.02 7.28
N ILE A 634 -21.39 0.21 7.37
CA ILE A 634 -20.93 1.32 6.50
C ILE A 634 -19.51 1.74 6.88
N LEU A 635 -19.23 1.97 8.16
CA LEU A 635 -17.90 2.36 8.63
C LEU A 635 -16.82 1.32 8.25
N GLU A 636 -17.16 0.05 8.35
CA GLU A 636 -16.27 -1.07 8.06
C GLU A 636 -16.20 -1.45 6.58
N GLY A 637 -17.11 -0.90 5.76
CA GLY A 637 -17.22 -1.25 4.35
C GLY A 637 -17.76 -2.66 4.11
N ASP A 638 -18.59 -3.18 5.01
CA ASP A 638 -19.20 -4.52 4.90
C ASP A 638 -20.32 -4.54 3.88
N ARG A 639 -19.92 -4.67 2.62
CA ARG A 639 -20.85 -4.77 1.49
C ARG A 639 -21.62 -6.10 1.47
N ASP A 640 -21.19 -7.12 2.18
CA ASP A 640 -21.77 -8.45 2.07
C ASP A 640 -23.01 -8.62 2.96
N ASN A 641 -23.02 -7.97 4.12
CA ASN A 641 -24.16 -8.06 5.06
C ASN A 641 -25.08 -6.85 5.03
N ILE A 642 -24.68 -5.72 4.49
CA ILE A 642 -25.43 -4.47 4.57
C ILE A 642 -26.88 -4.61 4.05
N ALA A 643 -27.09 -5.36 2.97
CA ALA A 643 -28.43 -5.56 2.41
C ALA A 643 -29.35 -6.37 3.35
N SER A 644 -28.82 -7.43 4.00
CA SER A 644 -29.57 -8.25 4.95
C SER A 644 -29.88 -7.49 6.26
N LEU A 645 -28.98 -6.59 6.68
CA LEU A 645 -29.21 -5.72 7.81
C LEU A 645 -30.32 -4.70 7.53
N CYS A 646 -30.35 -4.12 6.33
CA CYS A 646 -31.44 -3.25 5.89
C CYS A 646 -32.77 -4.01 5.80
N GLU A 647 -32.76 -5.25 5.29
CA GLU A 647 -33.94 -6.12 5.20
C GLU A 647 -34.54 -6.40 6.59
N ALA A 648 -33.70 -6.65 7.59
CA ALA A 648 -34.18 -6.91 8.95
C ALA A 648 -34.98 -5.73 9.50
N LEU A 649 -34.46 -4.50 9.40
CA LEU A 649 -35.16 -3.30 9.86
C LEU A 649 -36.42 -2.96 9.04
N LEU A 650 -36.44 -3.25 7.73
CA LEU A 650 -37.66 -3.12 6.93
C LEU A 650 -38.75 -4.08 7.39
N LYS A 651 -38.39 -5.32 7.75
CA LYS A 651 -39.33 -6.31 8.28
C LYS A 651 -39.88 -5.93 9.67
N GLU A 652 -39.10 -5.21 10.46
CA GLU A 652 -39.54 -4.60 11.73
C GLU A 652 -40.43 -3.38 11.53
N GLY A 653 -40.72 -2.98 10.30
CA GLY A 653 -41.61 -1.89 9.96
C GLY A 653 -40.95 -0.50 9.86
N ARG A 654 -39.61 -0.41 9.91
CA ARG A 654 -38.91 0.86 9.74
C ARG A 654 -39.00 1.32 8.28
N PRO A 655 -39.42 2.58 8.00
CA PRO A 655 -39.52 3.05 6.62
C PRO A 655 -38.16 3.13 5.91
N ALA A 656 -38.06 2.75 4.65
CA ALA A 656 -36.83 2.80 3.86
C ALA A 656 -36.19 4.19 3.84
N GLY A 657 -37.00 5.27 3.78
CA GLY A 657 -36.51 6.64 3.86
C GLY A 657 -35.82 6.95 5.19
N ALA A 658 -36.37 6.48 6.32
CA ALA A 658 -35.76 6.67 7.64
C ALA A 658 -34.42 5.92 7.76
N LEU A 659 -34.29 4.72 7.17
CA LEU A 659 -33.02 4.00 7.10
C LEU A 659 -31.94 4.82 6.37
N VAL A 660 -32.32 5.48 5.28
CA VAL A 660 -31.40 6.34 4.52
C VAL A 660 -31.03 7.59 5.30
N ASP A 661 -32.04 8.34 5.78
CA ASP A 661 -31.82 9.68 6.35
C ASP A 661 -31.21 9.63 7.77
N GLU A 662 -31.63 8.66 8.59
CA GLU A 662 -31.26 8.62 10.02
C GLU A 662 -30.07 7.70 10.31
N ILE A 663 -29.74 6.75 9.40
CA ILE A 663 -28.68 5.76 9.65
C ILE A 663 -27.58 5.82 8.57
N LEU A 664 -27.94 5.61 7.30
CA LEU A 664 -26.94 5.47 6.22
C LEU A 664 -26.20 6.78 5.93
N ILE A 665 -26.92 7.90 5.86
CA ILE A 665 -26.32 9.22 5.63
C ILE A 665 -25.43 9.66 6.80
N PRO A 666 -25.87 9.62 8.06
CA PRO A 666 -24.97 9.89 9.17
C PRO A 666 -23.72 9.00 9.19
N ALA A 667 -23.85 7.71 8.87
CA ALA A 667 -22.71 6.80 8.81
C ALA A 667 -21.70 7.19 7.74
N ILE A 668 -22.12 7.52 6.52
CA ILE A 668 -21.19 7.93 5.45
C ILE A 668 -20.56 9.31 5.71
N VAL A 669 -21.27 10.21 6.40
CA VAL A 669 -20.72 11.49 6.87
C VAL A 669 -19.62 11.25 7.89
N GLN A 670 -19.84 10.32 8.83
CA GLN A 670 -18.80 9.93 9.80
C GLN A 670 -17.56 9.33 9.12
N VAL A 671 -17.72 8.56 8.04
CA VAL A 671 -16.60 8.09 7.20
C VAL A 671 -15.82 9.27 6.61
N GLY A 672 -16.52 10.27 6.11
CA GLY A 672 -15.93 11.51 5.61
C GLY A 672 -15.13 12.26 6.68
N ASP A 673 -15.68 12.42 7.88
CA ASP A 673 -14.99 13.03 9.01
C ASP A 673 -13.73 12.26 9.44
N LEU A 674 -13.79 10.92 9.42
CA LEU A 674 -12.63 10.06 9.72
C LEU A 674 -11.56 10.19 8.63
N TYR A 675 -11.96 10.36 7.39
CA TYR A 675 -11.04 10.62 6.27
C TYR A 675 -10.38 12.00 6.39
N GLU A 676 -11.13 13.06 6.71
CA GLU A 676 -10.57 14.39 6.96
C GLU A 676 -9.58 14.40 8.14
N LYS A 677 -9.88 13.66 9.21
CA LYS A 677 -9.01 13.50 10.38
C LYS A 677 -7.82 12.57 10.14
N LYS A 678 -7.67 12.04 8.93
CA LYS A 678 -6.59 11.09 8.56
C LYS A 678 -6.57 9.82 9.42
N VAL A 679 -7.71 9.44 9.96
CA VAL A 679 -7.95 8.15 10.61
C VAL A 679 -8.30 7.09 9.56
N TYR A 680 -9.11 7.47 8.55
CA TYR A 680 -9.39 6.68 7.36
C TYR A 680 -8.60 7.24 6.18
N PHE A 681 -8.27 6.35 5.25
CA PHE A 681 -7.61 6.67 3.99
C PHE A 681 -8.53 6.27 2.83
N LEU A 682 -8.11 6.55 1.59
CA LEU A 682 -8.91 6.28 0.42
C LEU A 682 -9.49 4.86 0.35
N PRO A 683 -8.77 3.79 0.71
CA PRO A 683 -9.32 2.45 0.69
C PRO A 683 -10.56 2.26 1.57
N GLN A 684 -10.57 2.83 2.79
CA GLN A 684 -11.72 2.75 3.69
C GLN A 684 -12.90 3.56 3.17
N LEU A 685 -12.61 4.74 2.62
CA LEU A 685 -13.62 5.59 2.00
C LEU A 685 -14.31 4.86 0.82
N MET A 686 -13.53 4.17 -0.02
CA MET A 686 -14.04 3.38 -1.15
C MET A 686 -14.88 2.18 -0.67
N ALA A 687 -14.40 1.44 0.33
CA ALA A 687 -15.12 0.30 0.88
C ALA A 687 -16.47 0.74 1.48
N ALA A 688 -16.48 1.82 2.24
CA ALA A 688 -17.72 2.40 2.79
C ALA A 688 -18.69 2.87 1.69
N ALA A 689 -18.17 3.50 0.62
CA ALA A 689 -18.97 3.93 -0.52
C ALA A 689 -19.61 2.74 -1.26
N GLU A 690 -18.89 1.62 -1.41
CA GLU A 690 -19.45 0.40 -2.03
C GLU A 690 -20.52 -0.26 -1.13
N ALA A 691 -20.32 -0.28 0.19
CA ALA A 691 -21.33 -0.75 1.14
C ALA A 691 -22.59 0.13 1.06
N MET A 692 -22.43 1.45 1.05
CA MET A 692 -23.51 2.43 0.89
C MET A 692 -24.27 2.20 -0.41
N LYS A 693 -23.58 2.06 -1.54
CA LYS A 693 -24.17 1.79 -2.85
C LYS A 693 -25.03 0.53 -2.86
N LYS A 694 -24.57 -0.52 -2.21
CA LYS A 694 -25.29 -1.81 -2.10
C LYS A 694 -26.54 -1.69 -1.21
N ALA A 695 -26.43 -0.95 -0.08
CA ALA A 695 -27.58 -0.64 0.76
C ALA A 695 -28.67 0.10 -0.01
N LEU A 696 -28.30 1.14 -0.74
CA LEU A 696 -29.22 1.95 -1.53
C LEU A 696 -29.83 1.18 -2.68
N ALA A 697 -29.05 0.37 -3.40
CA ALA A 697 -29.57 -0.51 -4.46
C ALA A 697 -30.64 -1.48 -3.92
N TYR A 698 -30.44 -1.98 -2.70
CA TYR A 698 -31.44 -2.82 -2.03
C TYR A 698 -32.70 -2.03 -1.63
N LEU A 699 -32.54 -0.80 -1.14
CA LEU A 699 -33.65 0.04 -0.67
C LEU A 699 -34.41 0.74 -1.80
N ASP A 700 -33.84 0.91 -3.00
CA ASP A 700 -34.41 1.64 -4.12
C ASP A 700 -35.85 1.21 -4.50
N PRO A 701 -36.23 -0.09 -4.56
CA PRO A 701 -37.62 -0.49 -4.83
C PRO A 701 -38.61 -0.01 -3.77
N PHE A 702 -38.18 0.11 -2.51
CA PHE A 702 -39.04 0.52 -1.39
C PHE A 702 -39.14 2.06 -1.29
N LEU A 703 -38.18 2.79 -1.85
CA LEU A 703 -38.14 4.26 -1.91
C LEU A 703 -39.04 4.78 -3.04
N LYS A 704 -39.09 4.09 -4.18
CA LYS A 704 -39.91 4.47 -5.33
C LYS A 704 -41.42 4.38 -5.11
N GLN A 705 -41.87 3.73 -4.06
CA GLN A 705 -43.31 3.67 -3.70
C GLN A 705 -43.86 4.98 -3.11
N LYS A 706 -42.99 5.96 -2.77
CA LYS A 706 -43.38 7.34 -2.41
C LYS A 706 -42.69 8.32 -3.35
N ALA A 707 -43.25 8.56 -4.52
CA ALA A 707 -42.82 9.61 -5.44
C ALA A 707 -43.03 10.97 -4.78
N THR A 708 -42.06 11.50 -4.08
CA THR A 708 -41.91 12.94 -3.83
C THR A 708 -41.37 13.56 -5.12
N ALA A 709 -41.91 14.72 -5.52
CA ALA A 709 -41.50 15.48 -6.71
C ALA A 709 -39.96 15.61 -6.77
N GLU A 710 -39.37 15.42 -7.97
CA GLU A 710 -37.93 15.61 -8.20
C GLU A 710 -37.53 17.01 -7.68
N LYS A 711 -36.55 17.11 -6.77
CA LYS A 711 -36.11 18.38 -6.20
C LYS A 711 -35.37 19.27 -7.20
N GLY A 712 -34.85 18.71 -8.27
CA GLY A 712 -34.15 19.42 -9.35
C GLY A 712 -33.25 18.50 -10.14
N LYS A 713 -32.70 19.01 -11.26
CA LYS A 713 -31.83 18.25 -12.18
C LYS A 713 -30.38 18.75 -12.13
N VAL A 714 -29.44 17.82 -11.98
CA VAL A 714 -28.01 18.12 -11.90
C VAL A 714 -27.24 17.33 -12.94
N VAL A 715 -26.38 17.99 -13.71
CA VAL A 715 -25.41 17.33 -14.61
C VAL A 715 -24.06 17.31 -13.89
N LEU A 716 -23.39 16.15 -13.83
CA LEU A 716 -22.07 16.01 -13.28
C LEU A 716 -21.07 15.48 -14.31
N ALA A 717 -19.88 16.04 -14.32
CA ALA A 717 -18.79 15.58 -15.18
C ALA A 717 -17.42 15.75 -14.49
N THR A 718 -16.51 14.82 -14.73
CA THR A 718 -15.09 15.06 -14.56
C THR A 718 -14.55 15.63 -15.87
N VAL A 719 -13.89 16.79 -15.80
CA VAL A 719 -13.50 17.57 -16.98
C VAL A 719 -12.47 16.84 -17.84
N ARG A 720 -12.35 17.29 -19.09
CA ARG A 720 -11.42 16.76 -20.09
C ARG A 720 -10.00 16.63 -19.52
N GLY A 721 -9.34 15.50 -19.81
CA GLY A 721 -7.99 15.19 -19.36
C GLY A 721 -7.91 14.69 -17.91
N ASP A 722 -9.01 14.65 -17.17
CA ASP A 722 -9.06 14.14 -15.80
C ASP A 722 -9.83 12.81 -15.72
N ILE A 723 -9.14 11.78 -15.28
CA ILE A 723 -9.72 10.43 -15.15
C ILE A 723 -10.17 10.11 -13.72
N HIS A 724 -9.95 11.03 -12.79
CA HIS A 724 -10.23 10.83 -11.37
C HIS A 724 -11.69 11.20 -11.07
N ASP A 725 -12.57 10.22 -11.05
CA ASP A 725 -14.01 10.42 -10.91
C ASP A 725 -14.61 9.98 -9.56
N ILE A 726 -13.79 9.46 -8.64
CA ILE A 726 -14.27 8.93 -7.35
C ILE A 726 -15.03 10.00 -6.56
N GLY A 727 -14.47 11.20 -6.42
CA GLY A 727 -15.12 12.32 -5.73
C GLY A 727 -16.45 12.70 -6.38
N LYS A 728 -16.48 12.79 -7.71
CA LYS A 728 -17.69 13.06 -8.49
C LYS A 728 -18.74 11.95 -8.29
N ASN A 729 -18.34 10.68 -8.28
CA ASN A 729 -19.25 9.56 -8.10
C ASN A 729 -19.90 9.56 -6.71
N ILE A 730 -19.15 9.95 -5.67
CA ILE A 730 -19.70 10.15 -4.32
C ILE A 730 -20.72 11.30 -4.32
N VAL A 731 -20.42 12.42 -4.96
CA VAL A 731 -21.34 13.55 -5.09
C VAL A 731 -22.60 13.14 -5.86
N ALA A 732 -22.45 12.40 -6.96
CA ALA A 732 -23.58 11.88 -7.74
C ALA A 732 -24.49 10.97 -6.91
N LEU A 733 -23.88 10.10 -6.11
CA LEU A 733 -24.60 9.19 -5.22
C LEU A 733 -25.39 9.97 -4.16
N LEU A 734 -24.74 10.90 -3.48
CA LEU A 734 -25.39 11.71 -2.46
C LEU A 734 -26.54 12.54 -3.04
N LEU A 735 -26.35 13.25 -4.16
CA LEU A 735 -27.39 14.04 -4.79
C LEU A 735 -28.61 13.19 -5.19
N ARG A 736 -28.41 12.00 -5.77
CA ARG A 736 -29.50 11.06 -6.07
C ARG A 736 -30.29 10.69 -4.81
N ASN A 737 -29.59 10.46 -3.72
CA ASN A 737 -30.20 10.08 -2.42
C ASN A 737 -31.01 11.22 -1.81
N TYR A 738 -30.60 12.46 -2.06
CA TYR A 738 -31.35 13.65 -1.64
C TYR A 738 -32.52 14.02 -2.56
N GLY A 739 -32.82 13.18 -3.56
CA GLY A 739 -33.98 13.32 -4.46
C GLY A 739 -33.71 14.18 -5.68
N PHE A 740 -32.46 14.40 -6.06
CA PHE A 740 -32.10 15.09 -7.32
C PHE A 740 -31.99 14.12 -8.48
N ASN A 741 -32.42 14.55 -9.65
CA ASN A 741 -32.17 13.84 -10.90
C ASN A 741 -30.76 14.12 -11.39
N VAL A 742 -29.86 13.14 -11.26
CA VAL A 742 -28.43 13.30 -11.58
C VAL A 742 -28.11 12.61 -12.89
N ILE A 743 -27.67 13.40 -13.86
CA ILE A 743 -27.12 12.98 -15.15
C ILE A 743 -25.60 12.99 -14.99
N ASP A 744 -25.00 11.82 -14.86
CA ASP A 744 -23.56 11.66 -14.73
C ASP A 744 -22.94 11.35 -16.09
N LEU A 745 -22.10 12.25 -16.60
CA LEU A 745 -21.43 12.13 -17.90
C LEU A 745 -20.14 11.30 -17.84
N GLY A 746 -19.72 10.91 -16.62
CA GLY A 746 -18.50 10.14 -16.45
C GLY A 746 -17.25 11.01 -16.27
N ARG A 747 -16.14 10.50 -16.76
CA ARG A 747 -14.80 11.11 -16.63
C ARG A 747 -14.24 11.49 -17.99
N ASP A 748 -13.24 12.39 -18.00
CA ASP A 748 -12.57 12.85 -19.21
C ASP A 748 -13.59 13.36 -20.28
N VAL A 749 -14.52 14.17 -19.82
CA VAL A 749 -15.64 14.60 -20.66
C VAL A 749 -15.27 15.87 -21.43
N PRO A 750 -15.33 15.89 -22.76
CA PRO A 750 -15.09 17.09 -23.56
C PRO A 750 -16.05 18.23 -23.20
N ASP A 751 -15.57 19.46 -23.28
CA ASP A 751 -16.27 20.68 -22.90
C ASP A 751 -17.58 20.83 -23.67
N GLU A 752 -17.56 20.53 -24.97
CA GLU A 752 -18.69 20.57 -25.87
C GLU A 752 -19.82 19.59 -25.46
N VAL A 753 -19.42 18.37 -25.03
CA VAL A 753 -20.38 17.34 -24.59
C VAL A 753 -21.11 17.77 -23.32
N ILE A 754 -20.36 18.39 -22.37
CA ILE A 754 -20.97 18.90 -21.13
C ILE A 754 -22.00 19.99 -21.46
N VAL A 755 -21.62 20.94 -22.31
CA VAL A 755 -22.44 22.10 -22.64
C VAL A 755 -23.66 21.67 -23.52
N GLU A 756 -23.47 20.75 -24.47
CA GLU A 756 -24.55 20.20 -25.31
C GLU A 756 -25.58 19.43 -24.47
N THR A 757 -25.10 18.59 -23.56
CA THR A 757 -25.97 17.86 -22.62
C THR A 757 -26.73 18.85 -21.73
N ALA A 758 -26.08 19.89 -21.23
CA ALA A 758 -26.74 20.91 -20.42
C ALA A 758 -27.80 21.69 -21.22
N ARG A 759 -27.60 21.95 -22.51
CA ARG A 759 -28.62 22.57 -23.39
C ARG A 759 -29.83 21.67 -23.61
N LYS A 760 -29.60 20.37 -23.83
CA LYS A 760 -30.64 19.38 -24.05
C LYS A 760 -31.46 19.11 -22.78
N GLU A 761 -30.76 18.84 -21.69
CA GLU A 761 -31.34 18.38 -20.43
C GLU A 761 -31.83 19.51 -19.52
N LYS A 762 -31.39 20.75 -19.76
CA LYS A 762 -31.71 21.98 -18.98
C LYS A 762 -31.55 21.75 -17.47
N PRO A 763 -30.38 21.36 -17.00
CA PRO A 763 -30.18 21.14 -15.57
C PRO A 763 -30.22 22.45 -14.79
N ASP A 764 -30.58 22.38 -13.53
CA ASP A 764 -30.53 23.50 -12.60
C ASP A 764 -29.10 23.83 -12.19
N VAL A 765 -28.24 22.79 -12.06
CA VAL A 765 -26.85 22.93 -11.68
C VAL A 765 -25.98 22.01 -12.56
N ILE A 766 -24.80 22.52 -12.94
CA ILE A 766 -23.72 21.74 -13.57
C ILE A 766 -22.59 21.62 -12.57
N GLY A 767 -22.26 20.39 -12.16
CA GLY A 767 -21.14 20.09 -11.26
C GLY A 767 -19.94 19.56 -12.04
N LEU A 768 -18.77 20.19 -11.82
CA LEU A 768 -17.51 19.83 -12.48
C LEU A 768 -16.50 19.36 -11.43
N SER A 769 -15.77 18.30 -11.74
CA SER A 769 -14.73 17.73 -10.86
C SER A 769 -13.37 17.68 -11.57
N ALA A 770 -12.29 17.98 -10.83
CA ALA A 770 -10.92 17.76 -11.26
C ALA A 770 -10.02 17.45 -10.05
N LEU A 771 -9.09 16.53 -10.21
CA LEU A 771 -8.13 16.16 -9.18
C LEU A 771 -6.72 16.72 -9.45
N MET A 772 -6.41 17.09 -10.68
CA MET A 772 -5.10 17.61 -11.06
C MET A 772 -5.16 19.12 -11.35
N THR A 773 -4.11 19.84 -10.96
CA THR A 773 -3.98 21.28 -11.25
C THR A 773 -3.98 21.57 -12.75
N THR A 774 -3.44 20.66 -13.55
CA THR A 774 -3.39 20.76 -15.02
C THR A 774 -4.75 20.61 -15.68
N THR A 775 -5.68 19.88 -15.09
CA THR A 775 -7.04 19.66 -15.63
C THR A 775 -8.08 20.58 -15.04
N MET A 776 -7.82 21.13 -13.84
CA MET A 776 -8.72 22.09 -13.18
C MET A 776 -9.04 23.30 -14.08
N VAL A 777 -8.08 23.72 -14.90
CA VAL A 777 -8.25 24.85 -15.83
C VAL A 777 -9.40 24.62 -16.81
N ASN A 778 -9.64 23.38 -17.24
CA ASN A 778 -10.71 23.03 -18.17
C ASN A 778 -12.11 23.31 -17.59
N MET A 779 -12.27 23.42 -16.27
CA MET A 779 -13.55 23.87 -15.68
C MET A 779 -13.90 25.30 -16.11
N LYS A 780 -12.91 26.17 -16.24
CA LYS A 780 -13.10 27.55 -16.74
C LYS A 780 -13.53 27.54 -18.19
N ASP A 781 -12.96 26.64 -19.00
CA ASP A 781 -13.29 26.54 -20.43
C ASP A 781 -14.74 26.09 -20.62
N VAL A 782 -15.19 25.07 -19.86
CA VAL A 782 -16.60 24.63 -19.84
C VAL A 782 -17.53 25.78 -19.45
N ILE A 783 -17.22 26.52 -18.38
CA ILE A 783 -18.05 27.64 -17.91
C ILE A 783 -18.08 28.77 -18.96
N SER A 784 -16.94 29.08 -19.58
CA SER A 784 -16.85 30.12 -20.62
C SER A 784 -17.67 29.73 -21.86
N LEU A 785 -17.55 28.48 -22.30
CA LEU A 785 -18.32 27.93 -23.44
C LEU A 785 -19.82 27.93 -23.13
N ALA A 786 -20.22 27.52 -21.94
CA ALA A 786 -21.61 27.52 -21.51
C ALA A 786 -22.21 28.94 -21.53
N ARG A 787 -21.48 29.94 -21.00
CA ARG A 787 -21.91 31.34 -21.03
C ARG A 787 -21.97 31.92 -22.43
N ALA A 788 -21.00 31.63 -23.29
CA ALA A 788 -20.99 32.04 -24.69
C ALA A 788 -22.18 31.46 -25.48
N THR A 789 -22.68 30.32 -25.09
CA THR A 789 -23.85 29.68 -25.67
C THR A 789 -25.19 30.10 -25.03
N GLY A 790 -25.18 31.06 -24.09
CA GLY A 790 -26.36 31.62 -23.45
C GLY A 790 -26.96 30.78 -22.33
N LEU A 791 -26.27 29.76 -21.83
CA LEU A 791 -26.70 28.96 -20.68
C LEU A 791 -26.63 29.78 -19.39
N LYS A 792 -27.76 29.88 -18.65
CA LYS A 792 -27.82 30.58 -17.35
C LYS A 792 -27.80 29.64 -16.15
N THR A 793 -27.31 28.42 -16.31
CA THR A 793 -27.29 27.39 -15.30
C THR A 793 -26.18 27.69 -14.25
N ALA A 794 -26.42 27.39 -12.99
CA ALA A 794 -25.44 27.53 -11.91
C ALA A 794 -24.35 26.47 -12.04
N PHE A 795 -23.12 26.85 -11.67
CA PHE A 795 -21.97 25.97 -11.67
C PHE A 795 -21.50 25.65 -10.25
N LEU A 796 -21.27 24.37 -9.99
CA LEU A 796 -20.64 23.83 -8.80
C LEU A 796 -19.32 23.18 -9.20
N VAL A 797 -18.24 23.51 -8.51
CA VAL A 797 -16.92 22.90 -8.78
C VAL A 797 -16.34 22.29 -7.51
N GLY A 798 -15.62 21.16 -7.67
CA GLY A 798 -15.00 20.45 -6.56
C GLY A 798 -13.82 19.60 -7.04
N GLY A 799 -13.06 19.10 -6.07
CA GLY A 799 -11.87 18.28 -6.28
C GLY A 799 -10.70 18.75 -5.43
N ALA A 800 -9.73 17.85 -5.19
CA ALA A 800 -8.65 18.08 -4.22
C ALA A 800 -7.77 19.32 -4.49
N VAL A 801 -7.70 19.76 -5.75
CA VAL A 801 -6.89 20.93 -6.16
C VAL A 801 -7.71 22.21 -6.27
N VAL A 802 -9.04 22.14 -6.18
CA VAL A 802 -9.92 23.29 -6.32
C VAL A 802 -9.98 24.05 -5.00
N THR A 803 -9.78 25.36 -5.06
CA THR A 803 -9.94 26.24 -3.89
C THR A 803 -11.15 27.15 -4.06
N ARG A 804 -11.71 27.62 -2.93
CA ARG A 804 -12.85 28.55 -2.94
C ARG A 804 -12.54 29.82 -3.75
N ALA A 805 -11.38 30.41 -3.52
CA ALA A 805 -10.98 31.66 -4.23
C ALA A 805 -10.89 31.44 -5.75
N TRP A 806 -10.38 30.28 -6.19
CA TRP A 806 -10.33 29.98 -7.61
C TRP A 806 -11.73 29.73 -8.21
N ALA A 807 -12.57 28.96 -7.52
CA ALA A 807 -13.95 28.73 -7.95
C ALA A 807 -14.72 30.03 -8.14
N GLU A 808 -14.63 30.95 -7.19
CA GLU A 808 -15.23 32.28 -7.26
C GLU A 808 -14.67 33.09 -8.44
N SER A 809 -13.39 32.98 -8.73
CA SER A 809 -12.75 33.70 -9.86
C SER A 809 -13.27 33.27 -11.23
N ILE A 810 -13.76 32.06 -11.37
CA ILE A 810 -14.38 31.54 -12.59
C ILE A 810 -15.92 31.64 -12.58
N GLY A 811 -16.50 32.18 -11.48
CA GLY A 811 -17.93 32.35 -11.30
C GLY A 811 -18.69 31.07 -11.03
N ALA A 812 -18.12 30.18 -10.24
CA ALA A 812 -18.71 28.93 -9.77
C ALA A 812 -18.73 28.87 -8.23
N SER A 813 -19.61 28.05 -7.67
CA SER A 813 -19.62 27.75 -6.23
C SER A 813 -18.69 26.59 -5.92
N PHE A 814 -18.02 26.63 -4.78
CA PHE A 814 -17.07 25.62 -4.34
C PHE A 814 -17.65 24.62 -3.35
N ALA A 815 -17.63 23.34 -3.68
CA ALA A 815 -17.92 22.27 -2.75
C ALA A 815 -16.62 21.56 -2.32
N LYS A 816 -16.31 21.63 -1.03
CA LYS A 816 -15.12 20.97 -0.48
C LYS A 816 -15.27 19.44 -0.42
N ASP A 817 -16.49 18.94 -0.29
CA ASP A 817 -16.85 17.52 -0.18
C ASP A 817 -18.28 17.27 -0.70
N GLY A 818 -18.67 15.98 -0.69
CA GLY A 818 -19.99 15.58 -1.21
C GLY A 818 -21.17 16.13 -0.40
N VAL A 819 -21.03 16.29 0.91
CA VAL A 819 -22.09 16.85 1.78
C VAL A 819 -22.25 18.34 1.54
N ALA A 820 -21.12 19.06 1.41
CA ALA A 820 -21.14 20.47 1.03
C ALA A 820 -21.77 20.67 -0.35
N ALA A 821 -21.53 19.75 -1.31
CA ALA A 821 -22.12 19.80 -2.64
C ALA A 821 -23.66 19.72 -2.56
N VAL A 822 -24.21 18.79 -1.79
CA VAL A 822 -25.66 18.64 -1.60
C VAL A 822 -26.27 19.90 -1.02
N LYS A 823 -25.71 20.43 0.09
CA LYS A 823 -26.19 21.66 0.73
C LYS A 823 -26.17 22.86 -0.20
N LEU A 824 -25.13 23.02 -0.99
CA LEU A 824 -25.02 24.09 -1.95
C LEU A 824 -26.05 23.96 -3.09
N VAL A 825 -26.28 22.77 -3.59
CA VAL A 825 -27.31 22.51 -4.61
C VAL A 825 -28.70 22.81 -4.05
N GLU A 826 -29.02 22.41 -2.82
CA GLU A 826 -30.28 22.79 -2.16
C GLU A 826 -30.44 24.31 -1.98
N GLN A 827 -29.40 25.02 -1.59
CA GLN A 827 -29.42 26.47 -1.49
C GLN A 827 -29.62 27.17 -2.85
N MET A 828 -28.96 26.67 -3.90
CA MET A 828 -29.09 27.20 -5.27
C MET A 828 -30.52 27.05 -5.81
N LEU A 829 -31.25 26.00 -5.37
CA LEU A 829 -32.61 25.73 -5.79
C LEU A 829 -33.64 26.35 -4.87
N GLY A 830 -33.39 26.42 -3.55
CA GLY A 830 -34.28 27.03 -2.55
C GLY A 830 -34.49 28.55 -2.76
N GLY A 831 -33.50 29.27 -3.28
CA GLY A 831 -33.66 30.68 -3.68
C GLY A 831 -34.59 30.94 -4.88
N LYS A 832 -35.05 29.87 -5.55
CA LYS A 832 -36.05 30.01 -6.65
C LYS A 832 -37.50 29.88 -6.16
N THR A 833 -37.75 29.41 -4.94
CA THR A 833 -39.12 29.21 -4.41
C THR A 833 -39.68 30.43 -3.67
N GLU A 834 -38.87 31.43 -3.34
CA GLU A 834 -39.36 32.68 -2.71
C GLU A 834 -39.73 33.80 -3.71
N ASN A 835 -39.58 33.59 -5.01
CA ASN A 835 -39.93 34.55 -6.05
C ASN A 835 -40.95 33.98 -7.09
N LYS A 836 -42.00 33.27 -6.65
CA LYS A 836 -43.19 32.99 -7.45
C LYS A 836 -44.45 33.28 -6.65
#